data_acb66f25d2aacae515e49e0d709edd54
#
_entry.id   acb66f25d2aacae515e49e0d709edd54
#
_cell.length_a   1.000
_cell.length_b   1.000
_cell.length_c   1.000
_cell.angle_alpha   90.00
_cell.angle_beta   90.00
_cell.angle_gamma   90.00
#
_symmetry.space_group_name_H-M   'P 1'
#
loop_
_entity.id
_entity.type
_entity.pdbx_description
1 polymer ?
#
loop_
_entity_poly.entity_id
_entity_poly.type
_entity_poly.pdbx_seq_one_letter_code
_entity_poly.pdbx_strand_id
1 'polypeptide(L)'
;MSVQFIRGTAVADLEAPLIQATKQWLEEDAQHEVFYLVPNHIKFEQEIQVLQKLRQLQTTTSDSITSTRLQVFSFYRLAWYYLQHTPFYSADVLSDAGAAMIFRKILVEAEEELQIFRGEINKPGFIQQLFQLYQEMREGNIEIAELYPFLEKQMENPKGQDLQLKFQDLTLIFTRFQLQMSQYGYESAEIIQHLSEYLQTVDLSNVQFVISGYQQFTARELKLIEVLMAQAGSVKVALLLDKQYPHDLPDPRSLFYEAGQTYHQLYQLARQKQIPILSDYVEKKEVLITNPDLQGLNDYWIQSQEHLPPLSTTDWSGDGLFLWRAENVKEELTHVATEIRRLVVEEGYRYKEIQVLTRDLDCYENLLEPIFAEHEIPVYVDRDMAMDRHPLVEWIESLFAIHSYNYRYRDVLRFLRTELFMPMNQLATSEESLTDWLNQRNAWRRKVDITENVVLAYGYEGYYWSQEKDWEFIRYDFEAEEQEDVATMEEESNAIRQSLQRLLPSYFQAMISAKTGLEAATVFYHFLLQSGVATQLKMWRLQAIEAGQLETARNHEQTWDALMSLLDEYVTVYGESSFDFTTFQEIFVSGLEGLHYSKVPTAIDQVQVRAMDLTRPGAAKVTFAIGMTEEIFPQKIENKTLLSDEERQTINDTLTENQYLRGTTGRKIAQEPFVAYLVFSSARERLYLTYPSVKDTAQEVKPSPYFKNIQKDLNLPVFEKNETTIFDDETTSLA
;
A
#
# COMPACT_ATOMS: atom_id res chain seq x y z
N MET A 1 -9.07 -33.21 16.16
CA MET A 1 -9.78 -32.03 15.66
C MET A 1 -10.28 -31.24 16.86
N SER A 2 -9.81 -30.02 17.07
CA SER A 2 -10.29 -29.14 18.16
C SER A 2 -9.97 -27.69 17.82
N VAL A 3 -10.75 -26.75 18.35
CA VAL A 3 -10.46 -25.32 18.30
C VAL A 3 -10.24 -24.76 19.70
N GLN A 4 -9.28 -23.85 19.86
CA GLN A 4 -9.05 -23.14 21.12
C GLN A 4 -8.83 -21.66 20.83
N PHE A 5 -9.52 -20.80 21.60
CA PHE A 5 -9.31 -19.37 21.56
C PHE A 5 -8.31 -18.97 22.64
N ILE A 6 -7.36 -18.11 22.26
CA ILE A 6 -6.39 -17.47 23.14
C ILE A 6 -6.72 -15.99 23.14
N ARG A 7 -6.98 -15.43 24.30
CA ARG A 7 -7.43 -14.05 24.40
C ARG A 7 -6.78 -13.30 25.56
N GLY A 8 -6.75 -12.01 25.42
CA GLY A 8 -6.21 -11.07 26.40
C GLY A 8 -6.18 -9.65 25.85
N THR A 9 -5.88 -8.71 26.72
CA THR A 9 -5.63 -7.31 26.33
C THR A 9 -4.20 -7.15 25.81
N ALA A 10 -3.86 -5.98 25.27
CA ALA A 10 -2.55 -5.70 24.68
C ALA A 10 -1.36 -5.80 25.66
N VAL A 11 -1.61 -5.79 26.96
CA VAL A 11 -0.56 -5.97 27.98
C VAL A 11 -0.03 -7.39 28.01
N ALA A 12 -0.86 -8.39 27.64
CA ALA A 12 -0.51 -9.80 27.68
C ALA A 12 0.22 -10.25 26.39
N ASP A 13 1.22 -11.11 26.50
CA ASP A 13 1.87 -11.75 25.36
C ASP A 13 1.03 -12.94 24.85
N LEU A 14 0.08 -12.67 23.95
CA LEU A 14 -0.78 -13.70 23.35
C LEU A 14 -0.01 -14.69 22.47
N GLU A 15 1.20 -14.36 22.06
CA GLU A 15 2.02 -15.25 21.24
C GLU A 15 2.75 -16.32 22.06
N ALA A 16 3.08 -16.02 23.32
CA ALA A 16 3.80 -16.97 24.17
C ALA A 16 3.09 -18.36 24.25
N PRO A 17 1.77 -18.45 24.53
CA PRO A 17 1.07 -19.74 24.53
C PRO A 17 0.96 -20.38 23.15
N LEU A 18 0.94 -19.60 22.05
CA LEU A 18 0.94 -20.11 20.68
C LEU A 18 2.28 -20.77 20.32
N ILE A 19 3.38 -20.09 20.67
CA ILE A 19 4.74 -20.61 20.47
C ILE A 19 4.98 -21.87 21.28
N GLN A 20 4.49 -21.89 22.53
CA GLN A 20 4.58 -23.08 23.38
C GLN A 20 3.80 -24.25 22.79
N ALA A 21 2.58 -24.03 22.27
CA ALA A 21 1.79 -25.05 21.60
C ALA A 21 2.49 -25.53 20.31
N THR A 22 3.02 -24.62 19.50
CA THR A 22 3.78 -24.94 18.29
C THR A 22 4.96 -25.87 18.62
N LYS A 23 5.74 -25.53 19.65
CA LYS A 23 6.84 -26.36 20.11
C LYS A 23 6.36 -27.76 20.51
N GLN A 24 5.31 -27.83 21.32
CA GLN A 24 4.74 -29.09 21.80
C GLN A 24 4.32 -29.97 20.63
N TRP A 25 3.58 -29.46 19.65
CA TRP A 25 3.14 -30.22 18.48
C TRP A 25 4.30 -30.76 17.64
N LEU A 26 5.36 -29.95 17.44
CA LEU A 26 6.55 -30.38 16.71
C LEU A 26 7.36 -31.46 17.45
N GLU A 27 7.28 -31.50 18.78
CA GLU A 27 7.94 -32.53 19.64
C GLU A 27 7.09 -33.80 19.81
N GLU A 28 5.74 -33.70 19.81
CA GLU A 28 4.84 -34.83 20.02
C GLU A 28 4.90 -35.86 18.89
N ASP A 29 4.92 -35.42 17.62
CA ASP A 29 4.97 -36.30 16.47
C ASP A 29 5.86 -35.72 15.35
N ALA A 30 6.72 -36.58 14.79
CA ALA A 30 7.57 -36.22 13.67
C ALA A 30 6.79 -35.96 12.36
N GLN A 31 5.53 -36.39 12.27
CA GLN A 31 4.64 -36.16 11.13
C GLN A 31 3.81 -34.89 11.26
N HIS A 32 3.78 -34.24 12.43
CA HIS A 32 3.05 -32.99 12.60
C HIS A 32 3.69 -31.88 11.80
N GLU A 33 2.85 -31.19 11.03
CA GLU A 33 3.17 -29.93 10.35
C GLU A 33 2.39 -28.78 11.01
N VAL A 34 3.01 -27.63 11.12
CA VAL A 34 2.41 -26.43 11.74
C VAL A 34 2.43 -25.27 10.76
N PHE A 35 1.24 -24.74 10.47
CA PHE A 35 1.10 -23.48 9.75
C PHE A 35 0.72 -22.37 10.72
N TYR A 36 1.57 -21.37 10.82
CA TYR A 36 1.35 -20.16 11.61
C TYR A 36 0.85 -19.07 10.68
N LEU A 37 -0.46 -18.78 10.73
CA LEU A 37 -1.14 -17.87 9.81
C LEU A 37 -1.21 -16.45 10.39
N VAL A 38 -0.70 -15.48 9.64
CA VAL A 38 -0.63 -14.07 10.02
C VAL A 38 -1.00 -13.16 8.84
N PRO A 39 -1.42 -11.92 9.09
CA PRO A 39 -1.64 -10.94 8.03
C PRO A 39 -0.38 -10.73 7.17
N ASN A 40 -0.57 -10.47 5.88
CA ASN A 40 0.54 -10.40 4.92
C ASN A 40 1.56 -9.29 5.25
N HIS A 41 1.10 -8.14 5.73
CA HIS A 41 1.94 -6.99 6.06
C HIS A 41 2.91 -7.22 7.24
N ILE A 42 2.61 -8.16 8.17
CA ILE A 42 3.48 -8.47 9.31
C ILE A 42 4.25 -9.78 9.16
N LYS A 43 4.03 -10.52 8.06
CA LYS A 43 4.53 -11.88 7.87
C LYS A 43 6.04 -12.02 8.10
N PHE A 44 6.86 -11.16 7.49
CA PHE A 44 8.32 -11.26 7.58
C PHE A 44 8.83 -11.04 9.00
N GLU A 45 8.32 -10.04 9.69
CA GLU A 45 8.67 -9.76 11.09
C GLU A 45 8.22 -10.89 12.01
N GLN A 46 7.03 -11.40 11.76
CA GLN A 46 6.45 -12.48 12.55
C GLN A 46 7.21 -13.78 12.39
N GLU A 47 7.64 -14.11 11.18
CA GLU A 47 8.47 -15.29 10.92
C GLU A 47 9.76 -15.25 11.74
N ILE A 48 10.45 -14.12 11.73
CA ILE A 48 11.66 -13.91 12.53
C ILE A 48 11.36 -14.05 14.02
N GLN A 49 10.28 -13.44 14.51
CA GLN A 49 9.93 -13.48 15.94
C GLN A 49 9.53 -14.87 16.41
N VAL A 50 8.73 -15.59 15.62
CA VAL A 50 8.33 -16.99 15.93
C VAL A 50 9.56 -17.88 16.03
N LEU A 51 10.48 -17.79 15.07
CA LEU A 51 11.71 -18.57 15.09
C LEU A 51 12.62 -18.19 16.26
N GLN A 52 12.75 -16.91 16.58
CA GLN A 52 13.54 -16.44 17.73
C GLN A 52 12.96 -16.92 19.07
N LYS A 53 11.65 -16.80 19.29
CA LYS A 53 10.98 -17.27 20.50
C LYS A 53 11.08 -18.80 20.63
N LEU A 54 10.90 -19.55 19.55
CA LEU A 54 11.09 -21.01 19.56
C LEU A 54 12.53 -21.39 19.94
N ARG A 55 13.52 -20.68 19.42
CA ARG A 55 14.93 -20.88 19.78
C ARG A 55 15.17 -20.68 21.27
N GLN A 56 14.60 -19.64 21.87
CA GLN A 56 14.73 -19.36 23.31
C GLN A 56 14.15 -20.49 24.18
N LEU A 57 13.13 -21.18 23.69
CA LEU A 57 12.50 -22.31 24.39
C LEU A 57 13.24 -23.64 24.20
N GLN A 58 14.19 -23.75 23.26
CA GLN A 58 14.97 -24.95 23.05
C GLN A 58 16.22 -24.94 23.96
N THR A 59 16.51 -26.07 24.60
CA THR A 59 17.65 -26.26 25.48
C THR A 59 18.95 -26.59 24.73
N THR A 60 18.93 -26.66 23.41
CA THR A 60 20.07 -27.03 22.57
C THR A 60 20.96 -25.83 22.23
N THR A 61 22.26 -26.02 22.28
CA THR A 61 23.33 -25.03 22.02
C THR A 61 23.57 -24.73 20.54
N SER A 62 22.64 -25.11 19.64
CA SER A 62 22.73 -24.85 18.19
C SER A 62 22.44 -23.38 17.86
N ASP A 63 23.34 -22.74 17.11
CA ASP A 63 23.23 -21.34 16.70
C ASP A 63 22.19 -21.07 15.60
N SER A 64 21.61 -22.12 15.01
CA SER A 64 20.59 -22.01 13.97
C SER A 64 19.42 -22.96 14.20
N ILE A 65 18.19 -22.49 13.94
CA ILE A 65 17.00 -23.33 13.85
C ILE A 65 16.52 -23.30 12.41
N THR A 66 16.42 -24.49 11.82
CA THR A 66 15.74 -24.71 10.54
C THR A 66 14.67 -25.76 10.76
N SER A 67 13.43 -25.45 10.44
CA SER A 67 12.35 -26.43 10.48
C SER A 67 11.62 -26.41 9.15
N THR A 68 11.54 -27.56 8.49
CA THR A 68 10.73 -27.75 7.29
C THR A 68 9.27 -27.97 7.62
N ARG A 69 8.94 -28.28 8.87
CA ARG A 69 7.60 -28.60 9.37
C ARG A 69 6.84 -27.41 9.96
N LEU A 70 7.50 -26.26 10.11
CA LEU A 70 6.87 -25.02 10.53
C LEU A 70 6.95 -23.99 9.40
N GLN A 71 5.78 -23.48 9.01
CA GLN A 71 5.66 -22.46 7.99
C GLN A 71 4.89 -21.26 8.57
N VAL A 72 5.40 -20.04 8.37
CA VAL A 72 4.70 -18.80 8.73
C VAL A 72 4.17 -18.17 7.45
N PHE A 73 2.86 -18.21 7.25
CA PHE A 73 2.20 -17.83 6.00
C PHE A 73 1.07 -16.82 6.21
N SER A 74 0.71 -16.07 5.17
CA SER A 74 -0.60 -15.48 5.03
C SER A 74 -1.57 -16.48 4.38
N PHE A 75 -2.88 -16.21 4.37
CA PHE A 75 -3.85 -17.05 3.68
C PHE A 75 -3.54 -17.20 2.18
N TYR A 76 -3.10 -16.11 1.52
CA TYR A 76 -2.67 -16.15 0.12
C TYR A 76 -1.44 -17.03 -0.11
N ARG A 77 -0.47 -16.98 0.82
CA ARG A 77 0.71 -17.85 0.72
C ARG A 77 0.37 -19.31 1.00
N LEU A 78 -0.58 -19.57 1.89
CA LEU A 78 -1.11 -20.90 2.10
C LEU A 78 -1.80 -21.43 0.84
N ALA A 79 -2.58 -20.58 0.17
CA ALA A 79 -3.22 -20.93 -1.10
C ALA A 79 -2.17 -21.26 -2.18
N TRP A 80 -1.14 -20.43 -2.33
CA TRP A 80 -0.04 -20.73 -3.24
C TRP A 80 0.63 -22.07 -2.90
N TYR A 81 0.90 -22.34 -1.63
CA TYR A 81 1.57 -23.56 -1.20
C TYR A 81 0.82 -24.83 -1.61
N TYR A 82 -0.50 -24.85 -1.43
CA TYR A 82 -1.33 -26.01 -1.77
C TYR A 82 -1.74 -26.07 -3.24
N LEU A 83 -1.92 -24.92 -3.90
CA LEU A 83 -2.52 -24.87 -5.25
C LEU A 83 -1.50 -24.72 -6.38
N GLN A 84 -0.23 -24.40 -6.13
CA GLN A 84 0.78 -24.10 -7.16
C GLN A 84 0.96 -25.19 -8.24
N HIS A 85 0.60 -26.43 -7.95
CA HIS A 85 0.68 -27.55 -8.89
C HIS A 85 -0.69 -28.06 -9.35
N THR A 86 -1.73 -27.30 -9.11
CA THR A 86 -3.12 -27.62 -9.50
C THR A 86 -3.57 -26.71 -10.63
N PRO A 87 -4.64 -27.10 -11.38
CA PRO A 87 -5.21 -26.22 -12.40
C PRO A 87 -5.80 -24.90 -11.88
N PHE A 88 -6.00 -24.79 -10.57
CA PHE A 88 -6.54 -23.58 -9.92
C PHE A 88 -5.51 -22.46 -9.76
N TYR A 89 -4.23 -22.75 -9.99
CA TYR A 89 -3.19 -21.74 -9.97
C TYR A 89 -2.75 -21.45 -11.40
N SER A 90 -3.15 -20.29 -11.92
CA SER A 90 -2.66 -19.76 -13.19
C SER A 90 -1.55 -18.74 -12.91
N ALA A 91 -0.47 -18.81 -13.68
CA ALA A 91 0.57 -17.79 -13.64
C ALA A 91 0.14 -16.49 -14.33
N ASP A 92 -0.89 -16.55 -15.18
CA ASP A 92 -1.34 -15.46 -16.04
C ASP A 92 -2.60 -14.77 -15.46
N VAL A 93 -2.54 -14.38 -14.19
CA VAL A 93 -3.61 -13.57 -13.57
C VAL A 93 -3.40 -12.11 -13.95
N LEU A 94 -4.46 -11.49 -14.48
CA LEU A 94 -4.46 -10.06 -14.75
C LEU A 94 -4.27 -9.25 -13.44
N SER A 95 -3.49 -8.18 -13.52
CA SER A 95 -3.34 -7.23 -12.43
C SER A 95 -4.59 -6.36 -12.26
N ASP A 96 -4.60 -5.53 -11.21
CA ASP A 96 -5.65 -4.52 -11.01
C ASP A 96 -5.76 -3.57 -12.22
N ALA A 97 -4.64 -3.28 -12.89
CA ALA A 97 -4.63 -2.48 -14.12
C ALA A 97 -5.30 -3.22 -15.29
N GLY A 98 -5.03 -4.51 -15.47
CA GLY A 98 -5.70 -5.34 -16.46
C GLY A 98 -7.19 -5.47 -16.19
N ALA A 99 -7.59 -5.62 -14.93
CA ALA A 99 -8.99 -5.61 -14.53
C ALA A 99 -9.67 -4.26 -14.84
N ALA A 100 -9.01 -3.14 -14.57
CA ALA A 100 -9.48 -1.80 -14.92
C ALA A 100 -9.66 -1.62 -16.44
N MET A 101 -8.76 -2.20 -17.25
CA MET A 101 -8.90 -2.22 -18.72
C MET A 101 -10.17 -2.95 -19.16
N ILE A 102 -10.47 -4.09 -18.55
CA ILE A 102 -11.70 -4.85 -18.84
C ILE A 102 -12.95 -4.03 -18.47
N PHE A 103 -12.95 -3.41 -17.27
CA PHE A 103 -14.06 -2.53 -16.88
C PHE A 103 -14.26 -1.41 -17.88
N ARG A 104 -13.18 -0.74 -18.30
CA ARG A 104 -13.26 0.32 -19.30
C ARG A 104 -13.86 -0.18 -20.62
N LYS A 105 -13.40 -1.33 -21.11
CA LYS A 105 -13.90 -1.94 -22.34
C LYS A 105 -15.41 -2.19 -22.26
N ILE A 106 -15.86 -2.79 -21.15
CA ILE A 106 -17.27 -3.08 -20.90
C ILE A 106 -18.11 -1.79 -20.85
N LEU A 107 -17.62 -0.76 -20.17
CA LEU A 107 -18.32 0.52 -20.05
C LEU A 107 -18.50 1.19 -21.40
N VAL A 108 -17.48 1.18 -22.26
CA VAL A 108 -17.57 1.73 -23.63
C VAL A 108 -18.55 0.91 -24.47
N GLU A 109 -18.48 -0.42 -24.41
CA GLU A 109 -19.38 -1.29 -25.17
C GLU A 109 -20.85 -1.22 -24.70
N ALA A 110 -21.06 -0.95 -23.40
CA ALA A 110 -22.39 -0.91 -22.78
C ALA A 110 -22.96 0.51 -22.63
N GLU A 111 -22.30 1.56 -23.12
CA GLU A 111 -22.66 2.96 -22.84
C GLU A 111 -24.14 3.27 -23.12
N GLU A 112 -24.71 2.76 -24.24
CA GLU A 112 -26.12 2.98 -24.60
C GLU A 112 -27.11 2.19 -23.71
N GLU A 113 -26.66 1.14 -23.04
CA GLU A 113 -27.48 0.28 -22.17
C GLU A 113 -27.53 0.82 -20.74
N LEU A 114 -26.52 1.60 -20.32
CA LEU A 114 -26.40 2.16 -18.97
C LEU A 114 -27.42 3.30 -18.74
N GLN A 115 -27.99 3.34 -17.53
CA GLN A 115 -28.97 4.32 -17.11
C GLN A 115 -28.38 5.44 -16.24
N ILE A 116 -27.74 5.05 -15.13
CA ILE A 116 -27.15 5.97 -14.13
C ILE A 116 -25.69 6.28 -14.48
N PHE A 117 -24.91 5.27 -14.87
CA PHE A 117 -23.48 5.42 -15.12
C PHE A 117 -23.13 5.83 -16.57
N ARG A 118 -24.13 6.12 -17.38
CA ARG A 118 -23.93 6.69 -18.71
C ARG A 118 -23.22 8.04 -18.61
N GLY A 119 -22.07 8.17 -19.27
CA GLY A 119 -21.27 9.40 -19.22
C GLY A 119 -20.28 9.50 -18.05
N GLU A 120 -20.26 8.52 -17.13
CA GLU A 120 -19.25 8.45 -16.04
C GLU A 120 -17.92 7.82 -16.49
N ILE A 121 -17.90 7.21 -17.66
CA ILE A 121 -16.77 6.41 -18.22
C ILE A 121 -15.46 7.21 -18.25
N ASN A 122 -15.57 8.51 -18.54
CA ASN A 122 -14.43 9.41 -18.67
C ASN A 122 -14.06 10.15 -17.38
N LYS A 123 -14.74 9.86 -16.25
CA LYS A 123 -14.42 10.49 -14.97
C LYS A 123 -13.27 9.77 -14.30
N PRO A 124 -12.19 10.48 -13.92
CA PRO A 124 -11.10 9.90 -13.16
C PRO A 124 -11.61 9.23 -11.88
N GLY A 125 -11.09 8.07 -11.57
CA GLY A 125 -11.43 7.32 -10.35
C GLY A 125 -12.74 6.52 -10.40
N PHE A 126 -13.63 6.71 -11.40
CA PHE A 126 -14.87 5.93 -11.48
C PHE A 126 -14.62 4.43 -11.68
N ILE A 127 -13.72 4.08 -12.60
CA ILE A 127 -13.32 2.68 -12.85
C ILE A 127 -12.71 2.06 -11.60
N GLN A 128 -11.87 2.81 -10.88
CA GLN A 128 -11.29 2.36 -9.63
C GLN A 128 -12.36 2.12 -8.55
N GLN A 129 -13.35 3.00 -8.43
CA GLN A 129 -14.46 2.80 -7.50
C GLN A 129 -15.33 1.58 -7.86
N LEU A 130 -15.56 1.34 -9.18
CA LEU A 130 -16.26 0.13 -9.64
C LEU A 130 -15.49 -1.15 -9.26
N PHE A 131 -14.18 -1.14 -9.50
CA PHE A 131 -13.34 -2.28 -9.18
C PHE A 131 -13.28 -2.53 -7.66
N GLN A 132 -13.13 -1.48 -6.86
CA GLN A 132 -13.19 -1.57 -5.40
C GLN A 132 -14.53 -2.14 -4.90
N LEU A 133 -15.65 -1.68 -5.45
CA LEU A 133 -16.96 -2.22 -5.09
C LEU A 133 -17.10 -3.68 -5.48
N TYR A 134 -16.62 -4.04 -6.68
CA TYR A 134 -16.63 -5.43 -7.14
C TYR A 134 -15.81 -6.33 -6.21
N GLN A 135 -14.59 -5.93 -5.88
CA GLN A 135 -13.73 -6.65 -4.93
C GLN A 135 -14.42 -6.79 -3.55
N GLU A 136 -14.99 -5.71 -3.03
CA GLU A 136 -15.71 -5.69 -1.76
C GLU A 136 -16.88 -6.71 -1.75
N MET A 137 -17.67 -6.75 -2.83
CA MET A 137 -18.75 -7.72 -2.96
C MET A 137 -18.24 -9.16 -3.02
N ARG A 138 -17.14 -9.40 -3.75
CA ARG A 138 -16.52 -10.72 -3.82
C ARG A 138 -15.93 -11.17 -2.49
N GLU A 139 -15.28 -10.29 -1.75
CA GLU A 139 -14.77 -10.57 -0.39
C GLU A 139 -15.91 -10.83 0.60
N GLY A 140 -17.02 -10.11 0.43
CA GLY A 140 -18.22 -10.29 1.23
C GLY A 140 -19.08 -11.50 0.84
N ASN A 141 -18.64 -12.33 -0.12
CA ASN A 141 -19.36 -13.47 -0.68
C ASN A 141 -20.76 -13.11 -1.19
N ILE A 142 -20.87 -11.92 -1.84
CA ILE A 142 -22.13 -11.42 -2.38
C ILE A 142 -22.12 -11.63 -3.90
N GLU A 143 -23.08 -12.40 -4.39
CA GLU A 143 -23.38 -12.48 -5.83
C GLU A 143 -24.41 -11.42 -6.17
N ILE A 144 -24.11 -10.61 -7.20
CA ILE A 144 -25.01 -9.52 -7.62
C ILE A 144 -26.41 -9.99 -7.97
N ALA A 145 -26.53 -11.18 -8.57
CA ALA A 145 -27.83 -11.78 -8.90
C ALA A 145 -28.70 -12.02 -7.66
N GLU A 146 -28.12 -12.19 -6.49
CA GLU A 146 -28.86 -12.41 -5.23
C GLU A 146 -29.49 -11.12 -4.68
N LEU A 147 -29.03 -9.95 -5.14
CA LEU A 147 -29.60 -8.66 -4.73
C LEU A 147 -30.89 -8.31 -5.50
N TYR A 148 -31.20 -8.99 -6.61
CA TYR A 148 -32.40 -8.72 -7.41
C TYR A 148 -33.73 -8.82 -6.65
N PRO A 149 -34.00 -9.87 -5.84
CA PRO A 149 -35.27 -10.01 -5.13
C PRO A 149 -35.50 -8.88 -4.11
N PHE A 150 -34.42 -8.26 -3.66
CA PHE A 150 -34.44 -7.17 -2.71
C PHE A 150 -34.85 -5.86 -3.38
N LEU A 151 -34.36 -5.61 -4.60
CA LEU A 151 -34.66 -4.41 -5.37
C LEU A 151 -36.14 -4.33 -5.71
N GLU A 152 -36.81 -5.48 -5.97
CA GLU A 152 -38.24 -5.53 -6.24
C GLU A 152 -39.10 -5.07 -5.04
N LYS A 153 -38.66 -5.28 -3.81
CA LYS A 153 -39.39 -4.85 -2.59
C LYS A 153 -39.29 -3.35 -2.30
N GLN A 154 -38.31 -2.66 -2.87
CA GLN A 154 -38.10 -1.23 -2.64
C GLN A 154 -38.76 -0.30 -3.67
N MET A 155 -39.43 -0.85 -4.70
CA MET A 155 -40.04 -0.08 -5.82
C MET A 155 -41.10 0.97 -5.41
N GLU A 156 -41.59 0.93 -4.19
CA GLU A 156 -42.61 1.87 -3.69
C GLU A 156 -42.07 3.24 -3.28
N ASN A 157 -40.72 3.44 -3.23
CA ASN A 157 -40.08 4.68 -2.80
C ASN A 157 -39.28 5.32 -3.95
N PRO A 158 -39.35 6.65 -4.24
CA PRO A 158 -38.52 7.30 -5.24
C PRO A 158 -37.01 7.07 -5.08
N LYS A 159 -36.48 7.11 -3.86
CA LYS A 159 -35.07 6.75 -3.60
C LYS A 159 -34.75 5.29 -3.94
N GLY A 160 -35.71 4.39 -3.88
CA GLY A 160 -35.59 3.00 -4.27
C GLY A 160 -35.49 2.81 -5.79
N GLN A 161 -36.05 3.70 -6.59
CA GLN A 161 -35.98 3.65 -8.06
C GLN A 161 -34.56 3.98 -8.54
N ASP A 162 -33.90 4.99 -7.96
CA ASP A 162 -32.53 5.34 -8.31
C ASP A 162 -31.56 4.21 -7.92
N LEU A 163 -31.77 3.61 -6.76
CA LEU A 163 -30.99 2.46 -6.30
C LEU A 163 -31.18 1.26 -7.24
N GLN A 164 -32.40 1.00 -7.68
CA GLN A 164 -32.69 -0.07 -8.64
C GLN A 164 -31.96 0.13 -9.97
N LEU A 165 -32.04 1.35 -10.56
CA LEU A 165 -31.36 1.66 -11.81
C LEU A 165 -29.84 1.51 -11.67
N LYS A 166 -29.29 1.97 -10.54
CA LYS A 166 -27.87 1.81 -10.20
C LYS A 166 -27.45 0.34 -10.15
N PHE A 167 -28.27 -0.51 -9.50
CA PHE A 167 -27.99 -1.94 -9.44
C PHE A 167 -28.21 -2.67 -10.76
N GLN A 168 -29.11 -2.21 -11.62
CA GLN A 168 -29.22 -2.74 -12.98
C GLN A 168 -27.94 -2.51 -13.76
N ASP A 169 -27.41 -1.29 -13.72
CA ASP A 169 -26.12 -0.96 -14.35
C ASP A 169 -24.97 -1.78 -13.76
N LEU A 170 -24.86 -1.87 -12.43
CA LEU A 170 -23.83 -2.67 -11.74
C LEU A 170 -23.92 -4.14 -12.12
N THR A 171 -25.12 -4.70 -12.19
CA THR A 171 -25.31 -6.08 -12.59
C THR A 171 -24.88 -6.34 -14.02
N LEU A 172 -25.24 -5.45 -14.94
CA LEU A 172 -24.82 -5.55 -16.33
C LEU A 172 -23.28 -5.53 -16.43
N ILE A 173 -22.64 -4.55 -15.77
CA ILE A 173 -21.20 -4.36 -15.79
C ILE A 173 -20.49 -5.57 -15.17
N PHE A 174 -20.86 -5.99 -13.96
CA PHE A 174 -20.18 -7.05 -13.23
C PHE A 174 -20.43 -8.44 -13.83
N THR A 175 -21.60 -8.69 -14.41
CA THR A 175 -21.83 -9.95 -15.13
C THR A 175 -20.95 -10.06 -16.37
N ARG A 176 -20.82 -8.98 -17.14
CA ARG A 176 -19.91 -8.94 -18.30
C ARG A 176 -18.46 -9.04 -17.87
N PHE A 177 -18.10 -8.40 -16.76
CA PHE A 177 -16.76 -8.48 -16.20
C PHE A 177 -16.39 -9.92 -15.79
N GLN A 178 -17.25 -10.61 -15.05
CA GLN A 178 -17.04 -12.00 -14.67
C GLN A 178 -16.91 -12.92 -15.89
N LEU A 179 -17.73 -12.70 -16.93
CA LEU A 179 -17.66 -13.46 -18.16
C LEU A 179 -16.32 -13.26 -18.90
N GLN A 180 -15.83 -12.03 -18.96
CA GLN A 180 -14.53 -11.75 -19.57
C GLN A 180 -13.37 -12.26 -18.72
N MET A 181 -13.40 -12.04 -17.39
CA MET A 181 -12.36 -12.56 -16.49
C MET A 181 -12.22 -14.07 -16.53
N SER A 182 -13.32 -14.81 -16.71
CA SER A 182 -13.28 -16.27 -16.82
C SER A 182 -12.47 -16.78 -18.04
N GLN A 183 -12.20 -15.93 -19.02
CA GLN A 183 -11.37 -16.25 -20.20
C GLN A 183 -9.86 -16.09 -19.93
N TYR A 184 -9.49 -15.26 -18.93
CA TYR A 184 -8.09 -14.90 -18.66
C TYR A 184 -7.51 -15.58 -17.42
N GLY A 185 -8.26 -16.46 -16.77
CA GLY A 185 -7.85 -17.16 -15.55
C GLY A 185 -8.62 -16.71 -14.31
N TYR A 186 -8.26 -17.28 -13.16
CA TYR A 186 -8.96 -17.01 -11.91
C TYR A 186 -8.49 -15.69 -11.28
N GLU A 187 -9.42 -14.92 -10.75
CA GLU A 187 -9.13 -13.73 -9.96
C GLU A 187 -8.33 -14.08 -8.70
N SER A 188 -7.40 -13.22 -8.30
CA SER A 188 -6.65 -13.38 -7.06
C SER A 188 -7.57 -13.55 -5.83
N ALA A 189 -8.73 -12.88 -5.84
CA ALA A 189 -9.75 -13.01 -4.79
C ALA A 189 -10.40 -14.41 -4.72
N GLU A 190 -10.40 -15.18 -5.80
CA GLU A 190 -11.00 -16.53 -5.84
C GLU A 190 -10.06 -17.60 -5.30
N ILE A 191 -8.77 -17.33 -5.20
CA ILE A 191 -7.77 -18.32 -4.76
C ILE A 191 -8.06 -18.84 -3.35
N ILE A 192 -8.60 -18.02 -2.46
CA ILE A 192 -8.99 -18.43 -1.09
C ILE A 192 -10.19 -19.39 -1.13
N GLN A 193 -11.13 -19.14 -2.05
CA GLN A 193 -12.27 -20.07 -2.23
C GLN A 193 -11.79 -21.40 -2.79
N HIS A 194 -10.97 -21.41 -3.83
CA HIS A 194 -10.38 -22.63 -4.39
C HIS A 194 -9.55 -23.39 -3.38
N LEU A 195 -8.78 -22.67 -2.54
CA LEU A 195 -8.09 -23.30 -1.42
C LEU A 195 -9.06 -23.99 -0.48
N SER A 196 -10.15 -23.31 -0.11
CA SER A 196 -11.18 -23.88 0.77
C SER A 196 -11.81 -25.16 0.19
N GLU A 197 -12.11 -25.16 -1.12
CA GLU A 197 -12.63 -26.33 -1.84
C GLU A 197 -11.60 -27.45 -1.94
N TYR A 198 -10.36 -27.14 -2.27
CA TYR A 198 -9.28 -28.12 -2.39
C TYR A 198 -8.97 -28.78 -1.04
N LEU A 199 -8.89 -28.01 0.04
CA LEU A 199 -8.57 -28.54 1.37
C LEU A 199 -9.67 -29.48 1.91
N GLN A 200 -10.91 -29.39 1.42
CA GLN A 200 -11.94 -30.38 1.75
C GLN A 200 -11.62 -31.79 1.25
N THR A 201 -10.72 -31.91 0.28
CA THR A 201 -10.30 -33.20 -0.30
C THR A 201 -8.97 -33.71 0.27
N VAL A 202 -8.28 -32.92 1.10
CA VAL A 202 -6.96 -33.21 1.67
C VAL A 202 -7.11 -33.68 3.11
N ASP A 203 -6.37 -34.72 3.50
CA ASP A 203 -6.28 -35.14 4.92
C ASP A 203 -5.36 -34.16 5.68
N LEU A 204 -5.95 -33.38 6.58
CA LEU A 204 -5.25 -32.42 7.45
C LEU A 204 -5.12 -32.92 8.90
N SER A 205 -5.37 -34.15 9.19
CA SER A 205 -5.39 -34.70 10.56
C SER A 205 -4.07 -34.50 11.31
N ASN A 206 -2.93 -34.52 10.59
CA ASN A 206 -1.58 -34.27 11.12
C ASN A 206 -1.12 -32.80 11.00
N VAL A 207 -1.99 -31.94 10.49
CA VAL A 207 -1.67 -30.49 10.30
C VAL A 207 -2.29 -29.70 11.44
N GLN A 208 -1.50 -28.79 12.01
CA GLN A 208 -1.91 -27.90 13.09
C GLN A 208 -1.88 -26.45 12.58
N PHE A 209 -2.86 -25.67 12.95
CA PHE A 209 -2.94 -24.26 12.55
C PHE A 209 -2.93 -23.33 13.75
N VAL A 210 -2.15 -22.26 13.62
CA VAL A 210 -2.17 -21.10 14.50
C VAL A 210 -2.62 -19.92 13.67
N ILE A 211 -3.58 -19.14 14.15
CA ILE A 211 -4.07 -17.91 13.51
C ILE A 211 -3.86 -16.77 14.49
N SER A 212 -3.06 -15.79 14.13
CA SER A 212 -2.69 -14.67 15.00
C SER A 212 -2.60 -13.35 14.23
N GLY A 213 -2.85 -12.23 14.92
CA GLY A 213 -2.73 -10.89 14.35
C GLY A 213 -3.95 -10.39 13.56
N TYR A 214 -5.00 -11.19 13.43
CA TYR A 214 -6.25 -10.79 12.79
C TYR A 214 -7.26 -10.27 13.82
N GLN A 215 -7.99 -9.22 13.46
CA GLN A 215 -9.13 -8.72 14.25
C GLN A 215 -10.47 -9.14 13.63
N GLN A 216 -10.50 -9.25 12.32
CA GLN A 216 -11.67 -9.68 11.54
C GLN A 216 -11.21 -10.48 10.32
N PHE A 217 -12.12 -11.25 9.75
CA PHE A 217 -11.90 -12.04 8.55
C PHE A 217 -12.91 -11.68 7.47
N THR A 218 -12.53 -11.83 6.21
CA THR A 218 -13.47 -11.78 5.10
C THR A 218 -14.39 -13.01 5.12
N ALA A 219 -15.54 -12.95 4.46
CA ALA A 219 -16.47 -14.09 4.40
C ALA A 219 -15.81 -15.34 3.81
N ARG A 220 -14.90 -15.16 2.82
CA ARG A 220 -14.13 -16.27 2.22
C ARG A 220 -13.08 -16.83 3.18
N GLU A 221 -12.40 -15.99 3.94
CA GLU A 221 -11.47 -16.43 4.98
C GLU A 221 -12.18 -17.17 6.10
N LEU A 222 -13.36 -16.70 6.52
CA LEU A 222 -14.20 -17.43 7.50
C LEU A 222 -14.56 -18.82 7.00
N LYS A 223 -14.93 -18.96 5.72
CA LYS A 223 -15.22 -20.26 5.12
C LYS A 223 -13.99 -21.16 5.06
N LEU A 224 -12.82 -20.61 4.75
CA LEU A 224 -11.56 -21.35 4.83
C LEU A 224 -11.27 -21.81 6.26
N ILE A 225 -11.39 -20.91 7.25
CA ILE A 225 -11.17 -21.24 8.66
C ILE A 225 -12.16 -22.32 9.14
N GLU A 226 -13.41 -22.30 8.68
CA GLU A 226 -14.39 -23.37 8.92
C GLU A 226 -13.86 -24.73 8.47
N VAL A 227 -13.29 -24.82 7.25
CA VAL A 227 -12.69 -26.05 6.72
C VAL A 227 -11.48 -26.48 7.55
N LEU A 228 -10.59 -25.53 7.90
CA LEU A 228 -9.43 -25.80 8.75
C LEU A 228 -9.86 -26.36 10.12
N MET A 229 -10.84 -25.72 10.77
CA MET A 229 -11.36 -26.21 12.07
C MET A 229 -11.99 -27.61 11.97
N ALA A 230 -12.62 -27.93 10.84
CA ALA A 230 -13.30 -29.20 10.64
C ALA A 230 -12.35 -30.37 10.31
N GLN A 231 -11.18 -30.10 9.72
CA GLN A 231 -10.31 -31.17 9.22
C GLN A 231 -8.92 -31.22 9.86
N ALA A 232 -8.41 -30.10 10.36
CA ALA A 232 -7.09 -30.05 10.99
C ALA A 232 -7.06 -30.76 12.34
N GLY A 233 -5.87 -31.23 12.74
CA GLY A 233 -5.65 -31.85 14.05
C GLY A 233 -6.02 -30.89 15.19
N SER A 234 -5.58 -29.64 15.13
CA SER A 234 -5.95 -28.57 16.06
C SER A 234 -5.84 -27.20 15.41
N VAL A 235 -6.72 -26.25 15.80
CA VAL A 235 -6.66 -24.86 15.38
C VAL A 235 -6.63 -23.99 16.64
N LYS A 236 -5.64 -23.08 16.75
CA LYS A 236 -5.58 -22.08 17.80
C LYS A 236 -5.73 -20.69 17.20
N VAL A 237 -6.64 -19.88 17.75
CA VAL A 237 -6.92 -18.53 17.29
C VAL A 237 -6.66 -17.55 18.40
N ALA A 238 -5.73 -16.60 18.19
CA ALA A 238 -5.44 -15.51 19.14
C ALA A 238 -6.20 -14.25 18.75
N LEU A 239 -6.89 -13.66 19.71
CA LEU A 239 -7.68 -12.45 19.55
C LEU A 239 -7.39 -11.46 20.69
N LEU A 240 -7.20 -10.18 20.33
CA LEU A 240 -7.18 -9.09 21.30
C LEU A 240 -8.62 -8.86 21.80
N LEU A 241 -8.93 -9.44 22.95
CA LEU A 241 -10.29 -9.48 23.47
C LEU A 241 -10.31 -9.58 24.99
N ASP A 242 -11.08 -8.72 25.64
CA ASP A 242 -11.22 -8.68 27.10
C ASP A 242 -12.07 -9.81 27.67
N LYS A 243 -13.17 -10.15 27.00
CA LYS A 243 -14.15 -11.14 27.47
C LYS A 243 -14.67 -12.05 26.34
N GLN A 244 -15.40 -13.09 26.68
CA GLN A 244 -15.97 -14.06 25.74
C GLN A 244 -17.33 -13.59 25.22
N TYR A 245 -17.65 -13.96 23.98
CA TYR A 245 -18.94 -13.71 23.33
C TYR A 245 -19.53 -14.98 22.70
N PRO A 246 -19.76 -16.04 23.49
CA PRO A 246 -20.24 -17.32 22.96
C PRO A 246 -21.71 -17.31 22.52
N HIS A 247 -22.53 -16.41 23.07
CA HIS A 247 -23.99 -16.39 22.86
C HIS A 247 -24.47 -15.10 22.25
N ASP A 248 -24.01 -13.98 22.76
CA ASP A 248 -24.45 -12.64 22.37
C ASP A 248 -23.34 -11.92 21.60
N LEU A 249 -23.72 -11.09 20.64
CA LEU A 249 -22.78 -10.19 19.95
C LEU A 249 -22.30 -9.10 20.93
N PRO A 250 -21.09 -8.59 20.76
CA PRO A 250 -20.62 -7.43 21.50
C PRO A 250 -21.48 -6.19 21.22
N ASP A 251 -21.48 -5.22 22.14
CA ASP A 251 -22.07 -3.90 21.87
C ASP A 251 -21.31 -3.23 20.73
N PRO A 252 -22.00 -2.68 19.70
CA PRO A 252 -21.35 -1.98 18.59
C PRO A 252 -20.43 -0.81 18.97
N ARG A 253 -20.54 -0.33 20.22
CA ARG A 253 -19.70 0.74 20.77
C ARG A 253 -18.51 0.21 21.58
N SER A 254 -18.44 -1.10 21.81
CA SER A 254 -17.32 -1.69 22.56
C SER A 254 -16.01 -1.50 21.82
N LEU A 255 -14.94 -1.20 22.56
CA LEU A 255 -13.58 -1.10 22.03
C LEU A 255 -13.15 -2.35 21.25
N PHE A 256 -13.55 -3.53 21.73
CA PHE A 256 -13.20 -4.81 21.14
C PHE A 256 -14.31 -5.40 20.25
N TYR A 257 -15.14 -4.55 19.64
CA TYR A 257 -16.29 -5.00 18.86
C TYR A 257 -15.91 -5.99 17.75
N GLU A 258 -14.91 -5.67 16.93
CA GLU A 258 -14.53 -6.49 15.77
C GLU A 258 -13.99 -7.86 16.19
N ALA A 259 -13.07 -7.87 17.16
CA ALA A 259 -12.53 -9.11 17.70
C ALA A 259 -13.61 -9.95 18.41
N GLY A 260 -14.54 -9.29 19.13
CA GLY A 260 -15.68 -9.96 19.77
C GLY A 260 -16.66 -10.54 18.78
N GLN A 261 -16.95 -9.85 17.67
CA GLN A 261 -17.77 -10.36 16.58
C GLN A 261 -17.10 -11.57 15.91
N THR A 262 -15.80 -11.46 15.64
CA THR A 262 -15.00 -12.55 15.09
C THR A 262 -15.00 -13.79 15.99
N TYR A 263 -14.80 -13.58 17.30
CA TYR A 263 -14.91 -14.66 18.30
C TYR A 263 -16.29 -15.34 18.23
N HIS A 264 -17.37 -14.53 18.24
CA HIS A 264 -18.73 -15.03 18.17
C HIS A 264 -18.97 -15.87 16.90
N GLN A 265 -18.59 -15.35 15.75
CA GLN A 265 -18.77 -16.05 14.46
C GLN A 265 -18.02 -17.40 14.44
N LEU A 266 -16.75 -17.41 14.81
CA LEU A 266 -15.96 -18.65 14.85
C LEU A 266 -16.48 -19.65 15.89
N TYR A 267 -16.95 -19.17 17.04
CA TYR A 267 -17.55 -20.01 18.07
C TYR A 267 -18.85 -20.64 17.58
N GLN A 268 -19.72 -19.90 16.90
CA GLN A 268 -20.97 -20.40 16.34
C GLN A 268 -20.70 -21.39 15.19
N LEU A 269 -19.76 -21.11 14.30
CA LEU A 269 -19.33 -22.02 13.23
C LEU A 269 -18.85 -23.36 13.81
N ALA A 270 -18.00 -23.32 14.84
CA ALA A 270 -17.51 -24.52 15.50
C ALA A 270 -18.66 -25.34 16.13
N ARG A 271 -19.63 -24.66 16.75
CA ARG A 271 -20.82 -25.33 17.32
C ARG A 271 -21.72 -25.97 16.25
N GLN A 272 -21.99 -25.24 15.17
CA GLN A 272 -22.82 -25.73 14.06
C GLN A 272 -22.22 -27.00 13.42
N LYS A 273 -20.90 -27.04 13.31
CA LYS A 273 -20.13 -28.17 12.76
C LYS A 273 -19.80 -29.27 13.81
N GLN A 274 -20.23 -29.10 15.06
CA GLN A 274 -19.96 -30.03 16.16
C GLN A 274 -18.46 -30.25 16.41
N ILE A 275 -17.63 -29.20 16.16
CA ILE A 275 -16.19 -29.24 16.40
C ILE A 275 -15.95 -29.04 17.90
N PRO A 276 -15.11 -29.86 18.56
CA PRO A 276 -14.78 -29.70 19.97
C PRO A 276 -14.10 -28.34 20.22
N ILE A 277 -14.72 -27.52 21.08
CA ILE A 277 -14.18 -26.22 21.51
C ILE A 277 -13.53 -26.44 22.89
N LEU A 278 -12.22 -26.23 22.96
CA LEU A 278 -11.48 -26.27 24.22
C LEU A 278 -11.75 -24.99 25.01
N SER A 279 -11.56 -25.08 26.32
CA SER A 279 -11.68 -23.86 27.16
C SER A 279 -10.70 -22.78 26.68
N ASP A 280 -11.21 -21.54 26.66
CA ASP A 280 -10.36 -20.41 26.30
C ASP A 280 -9.15 -20.33 27.22
N TYR A 281 -8.02 -20.01 26.61
CA TYR A 281 -6.82 -19.68 27.34
C TYR A 281 -6.72 -18.16 27.50
N VAL A 282 -6.63 -17.68 28.73
CA VAL A 282 -6.42 -16.26 29.04
C VAL A 282 -5.00 -16.08 29.53
N GLU A 283 -4.20 -15.39 28.73
CA GLU A 283 -2.80 -15.11 29.15
C GLU A 283 -2.78 -14.07 30.27
N LYS A 284 -2.12 -14.42 31.38
CA LYS A 284 -1.95 -13.57 32.56
C LYS A 284 -0.54 -13.56 33.12
N LYS A 285 0.33 -14.44 32.65
CA LYS A 285 1.67 -14.62 33.18
C LYS A 285 2.72 -13.88 32.40
N GLU A 286 2.64 -13.98 31.08
CA GLU A 286 3.60 -13.35 30.18
C GLU A 286 3.10 -11.94 29.84
N VAL A 287 3.90 -10.94 30.24
CA VAL A 287 3.60 -9.53 30.06
C VAL A 287 4.42 -8.99 28.90
N LEU A 288 3.74 -8.44 27.90
CA LEU A 288 4.36 -7.88 26.71
C LEU A 288 4.83 -6.43 26.95
N ILE A 289 3.97 -5.60 27.58
CA ILE A 289 4.28 -4.21 27.92
C ILE A 289 4.87 -4.18 29.31
N THR A 290 6.17 -3.85 29.42
CA THR A 290 6.92 -3.96 30.68
C THR A 290 6.85 -2.71 31.56
N ASN A 291 6.64 -1.53 30.94
CA ASN A 291 6.59 -0.28 31.69
C ASN A 291 5.23 -0.07 32.38
N PRO A 292 5.20 0.21 33.70
CA PRO A 292 3.95 0.41 34.46
C PRO A 292 3.11 1.58 33.96
N ASP A 293 3.71 2.68 33.49
CA ASP A 293 2.97 3.83 32.94
C ASP A 293 2.18 3.41 31.70
N LEU A 294 2.78 2.60 30.84
CA LEU A 294 2.11 2.11 29.61
C LEU A 294 1.02 1.07 29.93
N GLN A 295 1.20 0.27 30.97
CA GLN A 295 0.14 -0.61 31.48
C GLN A 295 -1.04 0.23 32.01
N GLY A 296 -0.73 1.28 32.79
CA GLY A 296 -1.72 2.22 33.29
C GLY A 296 -2.46 2.97 32.18
N LEU A 297 -1.75 3.36 31.10
CA LEU A 297 -2.37 3.98 29.92
C LEU A 297 -3.33 3.02 29.21
N ASN A 298 -2.93 1.75 29.05
CA ASN A 298 -3.78 0.72 28.45
C ASN A 298 -5.08 0.53 29.27
N ASP A 299 -4.97 0.41 30.59
CA ASP A 299 -6.12 0.24 31.45
C ASP A 299 -7.01 1.48 31.47
N TYR A 300 -6.43 2.68 31.53
CA TYR A 300 -7.14 3.95 31.39
C TYR A 300 -7.92 3.99 30.08
N TRP A 301 -7.30 3.64 28.96
CA TRP A 301 -7.96 3.73 27.66
C TRP A 301 -9.14 2.77 27.55
N ILE A 302 -8.98 1.50 27.94
CA ILE A 302 -10.08 0.54 27.98
C ILE A 302 -11.24 1.07 28.85
N GLN A 303 -10.95 1.56 30.04
CA GLN A 303 -12.00 2.04 30.94
C GLN A 303 -12.71 3.29 30.40
N SER A 304 -11.97 4.22 29.80
CA SER A 304 -12.53 5.43 29.20
C SER A 304 -13.50 5.12 28.06
N GLN A 305 -13.20 4.11 27.26
CA GLN A 305 -14.06 3.71 26.13
C GLN A 305 -15.28 2.87 26.58
N GLU A 306 -15.12 2.05 27.59
CA GLU A 306 -16.22 1.26 28.19
C GLU A 306 -17.05 2.05 29.20
N HIS A 307 -16.79 3.36 29.39
CA HIS A 307 -17.47 4.24 30.32
C HIS A 307 -17.49 3.73 31.80
N LEU A 308 -16.42 3.02 32.16
CA LEU A 308 -16.22 2.52 33.51
C LEU A 308 -15.75 3.62 34.45
N PRO A 309 -15.93 3.49 35.78
CA PRO A 309 -15.41 4.46 36.73
C PRO A 309 -13.90 4.65 36.55
N PRO A 310 -13.39 5.91 36.64
CA PRO A 310 -11.95 6.14 36.47
C PRO A 310 -11.16 5.37 37.54
N LEU A 311 -9.99 4.87 37.13
CA LEU A 311 -9.03 4.27 38.06
C LEU A 311 -8.67 5.27 39.15
N SER A 312 -8.49 4.77 40.37
CA SER A 312 -7.78 5.49 41.40
C SER A 312 -6.41 5.90 40.88
N THR A 313 -6.05 7.17 41.02
CA THR A 313 -4.81 7.79 40.54
C THR A 313 -3.62 6.82 40.54
N THR A 314 -3.16 6.41 39.38
CA THR A 314 -1.91 5.69 39.22
C THR A 314 -0.77 6.68 39.48
N ASP A 315 0.16 6.35 40.35
CA ASP A 315 1.39 7.15 40.49
C ASP A 315 2.22 6.95 39.20
N TRP A 316 2.17 7.94 38.30
CA TRP A 316 2.93 7.95 37.07
C TRP A 316 4.41 8.14 37.40
N SER A 317 5.26 7.23 36.93
CA SER A 317 6.72 7.33 37.13
C SER A 317 7.34 8.46 36.32
N GLY A 318 6.70 8.79 35.17
CA GLY A 318 7.21 9.75 34.19
C GLY A 318 8.27 9.20 33.26
N ASP A 319 8.54 7.90 33.29
CA ASP A 319 9.60 7.26 32.50
C ASP A 319 9.10 6.49 31.27
N GLY A 320 7.77 6.34 31.14
CA GLY A 320 7.16 5.55 30.08
C GLY A 320 6.36 6.35 29.07
N LEU A 321 5.69 7.43 29.47
CA LEU A 321 4.79 8.20 28.60
C LEU A 321 5.19 9.67 28.54
N PHE A 322 5.43 10.17 27.31
CA PHE A 322 5.87 11.52 27.04
C PHE A 322 4.91 12.24 26.11
N LEU A 323 4.49 13.45 26.48
CA LEU A 323 3.64 14.30 25.66
C LEU A 323 4.43 15.51 25.15
N TRP A 324 4.57 15.63 23.83
CA TRP A 324 5.33 16.70 23.20
C TRP A 324 4.44 17.61 22.36
N ARG A 325 4.74 18.91 22.41
CA ARG A 325 4.19 19.92 21.50
C ARG A 325 5.35 20.54 20.74
N ALA A 326 5.39 20.34 19.45
CA ALA A 326 6.36 20.97 18.54
C ALA A 326 5.78 22.25 17.94
N GLU A 327 6.64 23.15 17.51
CA GLU A 327 6.23 24.39 16.86
C GLU A 327 5.57 24.10 15.51
N ASN A 328 6.20 23.27 14.68
CA ASN A 328 5.72 22.87 13.36
C ASN A 328 6.13 21.41 13.02
N VAL A 329 5.72 20.93 11.85
CA VAL A 329 5.97 19.53 11.39
C VAL A 329 7.48 19.24 11.27
N LYS A 330 8.27 20.19 10.78
CA LYS A 330 9.74 20.03 10.64
C LYS A 330 10.39 19.87 12.01
N GLU A 331 10.06 20.77 12.93
CA GLU A 331 10.55 20.70 14.31
C GLU A 331 10.14 19.44 15.02
N GLU A 332 8.89 18.97 14.81
CA GLU A 332 8.43 17.68 15.34
C GLU A 332 9.35 16.56 14.90
N LEU A 333 9.61 16.42 13.61
CA LEU A 333 10.48 15.37 13.06
C LEU A 333 11.93 15.52 13.51
N THR A 334 12.47 16.75 13.58
CA THR A 334 13.83 17.01 14.02
C THR A 334 14.05 16.58 15.47
N HIS A 335 13.10 16.90 16.35
CA HIS A 335 13.16 16.46 17.75
C HIS A 335 12.99 14.95 17.91
N VAL A 336 12.12 14.32 17.10
CA VAL A 336 12.00 12.87 17.06
C VAL A 336 13.31 12.22 16.61
N ALA A 337 13.96 12.74 15.56
CA ALA A 337 15.23 12.22 15.06
C ALA A 337 16.35 12.40 16.10
N THR A 338 16.44 13.57 16.74
CA THR A 338 17.41 13.86 17.80
C THR A 338 17.24 12.89 18.96
N GLU A 339 16.01 12.67 19.44
CA GLU A 339 15.73 11.72 20.52
C GLU A 339 16.03 10.27 20.13
N ILE A 340 15.74 9.86 18.91
CA ILE A 340 16.12 8.53 18.42
C ILE A 340 17.64 8.35 18.47
N ARG A 341 18.41 9.36 18.02
CA ARG A 341 19.88 9.32 18.10
C ARG A 341 20.36 9.23 19.55
N ARG A 342 19.77 10.05 20.44
CA ARG A 342 20.11 10.02 21.88
C ARG A 342 19.86 8.63 22.47
N LEU A 343 18.70 8.04 22.23
CA LEU A 343 18.34 6.71 22.72
C LEU A 343 19.31 5.63 22.22
N VAL A 344 19.74 5.71 20.96
CA VAL A 344 20.67 4.74 20.39
C VAL A 344 22.09 4.93 20.95
N VAL A 345 22.58 6.18 21.01
CA VAL A 345 23.97 6.48 21.40
C VAL A 345 24.16 6.38 22.91
N GLU A 346 23.25 6.93 23.70
CA GLU A 346 23.40 7.05 25.15
C GLU A 346 22.82 5.86 25.91
N GLU A 347 21.68 5.31 25.44
CA GLU A 347 20.97 4.24 26.14
C GLU A 347 21.14 2.86 25.49
N GLY A 348 21.77 2.79 24.31
CA GLY A 348 22.13 1.54 23.66
C GLY A 348 20.96 0.83 22.96
N TYR A 349 19.87 1.54 22.65
CA TYR A 349 18.80 0.99 21.82
C TYR A 349 19.31 0.72 20.41
N ARG A 350 18.67 -0.24 19.73
CA ARG A 350 18.90 -0.47 18.30
C ARG A 350 17.80 0.19 17.49
N TYR A 351 18.12 0.65 16.29
CA TYR A 351 17.13 1.30 15.40
C TYR A 351 15.89 0.43 15.17
N LYS A 352 16.04 -0.87 14.99
CA LYS A 352 14.92 -1.82 14.84
C LYS A 352 14.01 -1.97 16.07
N GLU A 353 14.44 -1.47 17.22
CA GLU A 353 13.66 -1.48 18.46
C GLU A 353 12.80 -0.22 18.61
N ILE A 354 12.92 0.70 17.64
CA ILE A 354 12.23 2.00 17.61
C ILE A 354 11.31 2.05 16.38
N GLN A 355 10.09 2.53 16.58
CA GLN A 355 9.16 2.80 15.49
C GLN A 355 8.57 4.21 15.58
N VAL A 356 8.17 4.72 14.43
CA VAL A 356 7.44 5.99 14.28
C VAL A 356 6.09 5.68 13.63
N LEU A 357 5.01 6.15 14.22
CA LEU A 357 3.66 5.93 13.78
C LEU A 357 2.98 7.25 13.44
N THR A 358 2.31 7.32 12.32
CA THR A 358 1.43 8.44 11.98
C THR A 358 0.13 7.91 11.37
N ARG A 359 -0.96 8.67 11.54
CA ARG A 359 -2.24 8.32 10.92
C ARG A 359 -2.30 8.73 9.45
N ASP A 360 -1.45 9.68 9.05
CA ASP A 360 -1.33 10.20 7.70
C ASP A 360 0.15 10.33 7.32
N LEU A 361 0.67 9.39 6.53
CA LEU A 361 2.04 9.38 6.05
C LEU A 361 2.31 10.49 5.02
N ASP A 362 1.28 10.92 4.28
CA ASP A 362 1.45 11.90 3.21
C ASP A 362 1.81 13.29 3.76
N CYS A 363 1.33 13.62 4.97
CA CYS A 363 1.70 14.86 5.66
C CYS A 363 3.22 14.97 5.96
N TYR A 364 3.91 13.84 6.04
CA TYR A 364 5.34 13.76 6.40
C TYR A 364 6.24 13.34 5.24
N GLU A 365 5.66 13.06 4.08
CA GLU A 365 6.33 12.42 2.93
C GLU A 365 7.65 13.09 2.55
N ASN A 366 7.65 14.41 2.37
CA ASN A 366 8.79 15.15 1.84
C ASN A 366 9.82 15.55 2.91
N LEU A 367 9.52 15.37 4.18
CA LEU A 367 10.37 15.82 5.30
C LEU A 367 11.03 14.64 6.05
N LEU A 368 10.37 13.50 6.15
CA LEU A 368 10.79 12.40 7.00
C LEU A 368 12.14 11.81 6.57
N GLU A 369 12.24 11.32 5.34
CA GLU A 369 13.48 10.69 4.85
C GLU A 369 14.66 11.66 4.84
N PRO A 370 14.55 12.93 4.37
CA PRO A 370 15.65 13.90 4.42
C PRO A 370 16.12 14.20 5.85
N ILE A 371 15.21 14.45 6.80
CA ILE A 371 15.57 14.75 8.19
C ILE A 371 16.25 13.55 8.86
N PHE A 372 15.73 12.33 8.64
CA PHE A 372 16.35 11.14 9.20
C PHE A 372 17.72 10.85 8.58
N ALA A 373 17.90 11.12 7.28
CA ALA A 373 19.19 11.02 6.61
C ALA A 373 20.21 12.04 7.13
N GLU A 374 19.79 13.30 7.42
CA GLU A 374 20.63 14.33 8.04
C GLU A 374 21.14 13.90 9.42
N HIS A 375 20.32 13.17 10.18
CA HIS A 375 20.69 12.60 11.49
C HIS A 375 21.35 11.22 11.39
N GLU A 376 21.68 10.73 10.19
CA GLU A 376 22.27 9.40 9.95
C GLU A 376 21.45 8.24 10.54
N ILE A 377 20.12 8.38 10.53
CA ILE A 377 19.19 7.35 11.02
C ILE A 377 18.74 6.48 9.85
N PRO A 378 19.08 5.17 9.85
CA PRO A 378 18.53 4.26 8.86
C PRO A 378 17.04 4.07 9.08
N VAL A 379 16.24 4.36 8.08
CA VAL A 379 14.78 4.31 8.15
C VAL A 379 14.19 3.43 7.06
N TYR A 380 13.11 2.74 7.39
CA TYR A 380 12.23 2.08 6.43
C TYR A 380 10.82 2.65 6.59
N VAL A 381 10.31 3.25 5.53
CA VAL A 381 8.94 3.76 5.49
C VAL A 381 8.05 2.72 4.83
N ASP A 382 7.15 2.13 5.62
CA ASP A 382 6.18 1.13 5.17
C ASP A 382 5.02 1.81 4.44
N ARG A 383 5.29 2.19 3.20
CA ARG A 383 4.36 2.90 2.33
C ARG A 383 4.51 2.40 0.90
N ASP A 384 3.39 2.23 0.23
CA ASP A 384 3.36 2.02 -1.20
C ASP A 384 3.79 3.31 -1.90
N MET A 385 4.93 3.29 -2.58
CA MET A 385 5.38 4.40 -3.41
C MET A 385 4.80 4.24 -4.81
N ALA A 386 4.02 5.21 -5.24
CA ALA A 386 3.52 5.25 -6.61
C ALA A 386 4.67 5.39 -7.62
N MET A 387 4.53 4.77 -8.78
CA MET A 387 5.49 4.87 -9.89
C MET A 387 5.27 6.15 -10.73
N ASP A 388 4.19 6.89 -10.47
CA ASP A 388 3.78 8.12 -11.18
C ASP A 388 4.89 9.18 -11.26
N ARG A 389 5.77 9.23 -10.25
CA ARG A 389 6.91 10.17 -10.19
C ARG A 389 8.15 9.70 -10.95
N HIS A 390 8.13 8.51 -11.52
CA HIS A 390 9.29 8.04 -12.28
C HIS A 390 9.37 8.76 -13.63
N PRO A 391 10.57 9.19 -14.09
CA PRO A 391 10.73 9.91 -15.36
C PRO A 391 10.14 9.19 -16.58
N LEU A 392 9.98 7.86 -16.53
CA LEU A 392 9.35 7.09 -17.60
C LEU A 392 7.86 7.41 -17.76
N VAL A 393 7.16 7.65 -16.66
CA VAL A 393 5.73 8.03 -16.70
C VAL A 393 5.59 9.41 -17.32
N GLU A 394 6.36 10.39 -16.85
CA GLU A 394 6.43 11.74 -17.43
C GLU A 394 6.79 11.72 -18.92
N TRP A 395 7.69 10.81 -19.33
CA TRP A 395 8.08 10.64 -20.73
C TRP A 395 6.89 10.15 -21.58
N ILE A 396 6.13 9.16 -21.10
CA ILE A 396 4.95 8.63 -21.80
C ILE A 396 3.84 9.68 -21.90
N GLU A 397 3.52 10.36 -20.78
CA GLU A 397 2.51 11.42 -20.77
C GLU A 397 2.88 12.57 -21.72
N SER A 398 4.13 13.03 -21.66
CA SER A 398 4.60 14.10 -22.54
C SER A 398 4.66 13.68 -24.01
N LEU A 399 4.98 12.41 -24.31
CA LEU A 399 4.89 11.86 -25.66
C LEU A 399 3.47 11.97 -26.22
N PHE A 400 2.47 11.57 -25.44
CA PHE A 400 1.08 11.68 -25.83
C PHE A 400 0.62 13.13 -25.95
N ALA A 401 1.06 14.00 -25.04
CA ALA A 401 0.77 15.43 -25.08
C ALA A 401 1.37 16.12 -26.33
N ILE A 402 2.57 15.72 -26.77
CA ILE A 402 3.19 16.21 -28.01
C ILE A 402 2.26 15.97 -29.21
N HIS A 403 1.64 14.81 -29.30
CA HIS A 403 0.68 14.50 -30.35
C HIS A 403 -0.61 15.30 -30.19
N SER A 404 -1.23 15.25 -29.01
CA SER A 404 -2.54 15.85 -28.74
C SER A 404 -2.54 17.37 -28.87
N TYR A 405 -1.44 18.03 -28.54
CA TYR A 405 -1.28 19.48 -28.54
C TYR A 405 -0.32 20.00 -29.64
N ASN A 406 -0.05 19.18 -30.65
CA ASN A 406 0.71 19.55 -31.82
C ASN A 406 2.06 20.21 -31.48
N TYR A 407 2.96 19.48 -30.82
CA TYR A 407 4.33 19.90 -30.48
C TYR A 407 4.39 21.25 -29.74
N ARG A 408 3.54 21.47 -28.77
CA ARG A 408 3.63 22.63 -27.88
C ARG A 408 4.98 22.59 -27.14
N TYR A 409 5.70 23.73 -27.07
CA TYR A 409 7.06 23.76 -26.53
C TYR A 409 7.17 23.12 -25.14
N ARG A 410 6.19 23.40 -24.28
CA ARG A 410 6.14 22.84 -22.92
C ARG A 410 6.17 21.31 -22.92
N ASP A 411 5.43 20.69 -23.81
CA ASP A 411 5.33 19.21 -23.82
C ASP A 411 6.57 18.57 -24.45
N VAL A 412 7.13 19.21 -25.48
CA VAL A 412 8.41 18.77 -26.06
C VAL A 412 9.56 18.88 -25.05
N LEU A 413 9.61 19.97 -24.27
CA LEU A 413 10.65 20.13 -23.27
C LEU A 413 10.48 19.20 -22.07
N ARG A 414 9.25 18.94 -21.63
CA ARG A 414 8.96 17.88 -20.63
C ARG A 414 9.51 16.54 -21.09
N PHE A 415 9.20 16.14 -22.32
CA PHE A 415 9.67 14.91 -22.94
C PHE A 415 11.20 14.80 -22.98
N LEU A 416 11.89 15.83 -23.43
CA LEU A 416 13.36 15.86 -23.55
C LEU A 416 14.06 15.88 -22.18
N ARG A 417 13.51 16.61 -21.21
CA ARG A 417 14.08 16.76 -19.86
C ARG A 417 14.03 15.49 -19.01
N THR A 418 13.22 14.51 -19.39
CA THR A 418 13.26 13.19 -18.75
C THR A 418 14.58 12.46 -18.98
N GLU A 419 15.40 12.91 -19.94
CA GLU A 419 16.65 12.24 -20.37
C GLU A 419 16.46 10.82 -20.91
N LEU A 420 15.23 10.37 -21.11
CA LEU A 420 14.93 9.02 -21.66
C LEU A 420 14.93 8.99 -23.19
N PHE A 421 14.65 10.12 -23.85
CA PHE A 421 14.80 10.25 -25.28
C PHE A 421 16.25 10.60 -25.62
N MET A 422 17.03 9.58 -25.88
CA MET A 422 18.41 9.72 -26.34
C MET A 422 18.65 8.70 -27.44
N PRO A 423 18.20 8.97 -28.69
CA PRO A 423 18.32 8.06 -29.79
C PRO A 423 19.79 7.88 -30.16
N MET A 424 20.37 6.83 -29.65
CA MET A 424 21.77 6.49 -29.86
C MET A 424 21.94 5.89 -31.23
N ASN A 425 22.76 6.46 -32.07
CA ASN A 425 23.21 5.85 -33.32
C ASN A 425 24.04 4.61 -32.96
N GLN A 426 23.42 3.45 -32.91
CA GLN A 426 24.04 2.12 -32.86
C GLN A 426 25.04 1.81 -31.73
N LEU A 427 24.99 2.48 -30.62
CA LEU A 427 25.95 2.34 -29.53
C LEU A 427 25.57 1.34 -28.44
N ALA A 428 24.68 0.45 -28.64
CA ALA A 428 24.42 -0.61 -27.69
C ALA A 428 25.10 -1.91 -28.07
N THR A 429 26.42 -1.90 -28.21
CA THR A 429 27.18 -3.11 -28.00
C THR A 429 27.46 -3.26 -26.51
N SER A 430 27.39 -4.46 -26.00
CA SER A 430 27.37 -4.88 -24.61
C SER A 430 28.61 -4.52 -23.75
N GLU A 431 29.45 -3.58 -24.19
CA GLU A 431 30.76 -3.27 -23.59
C GLU A 431 31.04 -1.78 -23.36
N GLU A 432 30.03 -0.89 -23.52
CA GLU A 432 30.28 0.53 -23.24
C GLU A 432 30.48 0.78 -21.75
N SER A 433 31.56 1.52 -21.46
CA SER A 433 31.82 1.93 -20.09
C SER A 433 30.76 2.95 -19.63
N LEU A 434 30.36 2.87 -18.36
CA LEU A 434 29.45 3.85 -17.75
C LEU A 434 29.96 5.30 -17.96
N THR A 435 31.27 5.49 -18.00
CA THR A 435 31.92 6.78 -18.24
C THR A 435 31.61 7.34 -19.61
N ASP A 436 31.63 6.51 -20.67
CA ASP A 436 31.34 6.97 -22.04
C ASP A 436 29.87 7.35 -22.18
N TRP A 437 28.99 6.56 -21.58
CA TRP A 437 27.57 6.90 -21.52
C TRP A 437 27.31 8.22 -20.76
N LEU A 438 27.95 8.44 -19.62
CA LEU A 438 27.83 9.70 -18.86
C LEU A 438 28.25 10.90 -19.69
N ASN A 439 29.36 10.80 -20.45
CA ASN A 439 29.83 11.85 -21.35
C ASN A 439 28.80 12.15 -22.46
N GLN A 440 28.24 11.12 -23.08
CA GLN A 440 27.21 11.27 -24.11
C GLN A 440 25.93 11.90 -23.53
N ARG A 441 25.48 11.44 -22.35
CA ARG A 441 24.33 12.00 -21.66
C ARG A 441 24.52 13.50 -21.34
N ASN A 442 25.69 13.88 -20.84
CA ASN A 442 25.99 15.27 -20.52
C ASN A 442 26.04 16.13 -21.80
N ALA A 443 26.59 15.63 -22.89
CA ALA A 443 26.57 16.32 -24.18
C ALA A 443 25.15 16.46 -24.73
N TRP A 444 24.30 15.43 -24.61
CA TRP A 444 22.90 15.50 -25.02
C TRP A 444 22.11 16.52 -24.17
N ARG A 445 22.27 16.48 -22.86
CA ARG A 445 21.65 17.41 -21.90
C ARG A 445 21.99 18.87 -22.25
N ARG A 446 23.26 19.16 -22.51
CA ARG A 446 23.69 20.51 -22.95
C ARG A 446 22.95 20.93 -24.22
N LYS A 447 22.77 20.02 -25.20
CA LYS A 447 22.03 20.36 -26.43
C LYS A 447 20.56 20.64 -26.15
N VAL A 448 19.93 19.90 -25.23
CA VAL A 448 18.56 20.15 -24.79
C VAL A 448 18.45 21.52 -24.11
N ASP A 449 19.37 21.87 -23.20
CA ASP A 449 19.38 23.16 -22.52
C ASP A 449 19.54 24.36 -23.53
N ILE A 450 20.41 24.21 -24.51
CA ILE A 450 20.57 25.23 -25.60
C ILE A 450 19.29 25.31 -26.43
N THR A 451 18.70 24.14 -26.79
CA THR A 451 17.46 24.09 -27.58
C THR A 451 16.31 24.78 -26.84
N GLU A 452 16.22 24.61 -25.53
CA GLU A 452 15.18 25.24 -24.70
C GLU A 452 15.33 26.77 -24.77
N ASN A 453 16.52 27.31 -24.61
CA ASN A 453 16.76 28.74 -24.69
C ASN A 453 16.38 29.30 -26.08
N VAL A 454 16.71 28.59 -27.15
CA VAL A 454 16.34 28.93 -28.51
C VAL A 454 14.82 28.91 -28.70
N VAL A 455 14.16 27.86 -28.27
CA VAL A 455 12.69 27.67 -28.37
C VAL A 455 11.96 28.80 -27.65
N LEU A 456 12.43 29.16 -26.44
CA LEU A 456 11.84 30.25 -25.66
C LEU A 456 12.09 31.63 -26.30
N ALA A 457 13.30 31.85 -26.85
CA ALA A 457 13.67 33.12 -27.48
C ALA A 457 12.91 33.37 -28.80
N TYR A 458 12.68 32.33 -29.60
CA TYR A 458 12.08 32.45 -30.94
C TYR A 458 10.64 31.99 -31.01
N GLY A 459 10.08 31.41 -29.93
CA GLY A 459 8.68 30.91 -29.87
C GLY A 459 8.41 29.73 -30.78
N TYR A 460 9.37 28.80 -30.91
CA TYR A 460 9.21 27.63 -31.81
C TYR A 460 8.28 26.60 -31.23
N GLU A 461 7.08 26.47 -31.83
CA GLU A 461 6.05 25.49 -31.51
C GLU A 461 5.45 24.88 -32.78
N GLY A 462 4.74 23.79 -32.62
CA GLY A 462 3.95 23.15 -33.68
C GLY A 462 4.77 22.81 -34.91
N TYR A 463 4.46 23.44 -36.03
CA TYR A 463 5.08 23.19 -37.33
C TYR A 463 6.61 23.36 -37.33
N TYR A 464 7.17 24.23 -36.50
CA TYR A 464 8.62 24.42 -36.43
C TYR A 464 9.38 23.16 -36.03
N TRP A 465 8.77 22.26 -35.28
CA TRP A 465 9.38 20.98 -34.90
C TRP A 465 9.30 19.94 -36.02
N SER A 466 8.25 19.98 -36.86
CA SER A 466 8.03 18.98 -37.93
C SER A 466 8.50 19.41 -39.30
N GLN A 467 8.86 20.69 -39.51
CA GLN A 467 9.33 21.20 -40.81
C GLN A 467 10.64 20.55 -41.24
N GLU A 468 10.86 20.40 -42.55
CA GLU A 468 12.11 19.85 -43.11
C GLU A 468 13.27 20.83 -43.01
N LYS A 469 12.99 22.14 -43.11
CA LYS A 469 14.00 23.19 -43.08
C LYS A 469 14.56 23.34 -41.67
N ASP A 470 15.90 23.42 -41.56
CA ASP A 470 16.59 23.72 -40.29
C ASP A 470 16.23 25.12 -39.76
N TRP A 471 16.32 25.24 -38.46
CA TRP A 471 16.17 26.56 -37.83
C TRP A 471 17.38 27.39 -38.17
N GLU A 472 17.13 28.62 -38.67
CA GLU A 472 18.15 29.62 -38.98
C GLU A 472 17.90 30.81 -38.07
N PHE A 473 18.93 31.27 -37.39
CA PHE A 473 18.82 32.41 -36.49
C PHE A 473 19.28 33.69 -37.23
N ILE A 474 18.60 34.81 -36.97
CA ILE A 474 18.92 36.08 -37.62
C ILE A 474 20.20 36.63 -37.00
N ARG A 475 21.20 36.79 -37.84
CA ARG A 475 22.51 37.33 -37.48
C ARG A 475 22.54 38.81 -37.82
N TYR A 476 22.36 39.68 -36.80
CA TYR A 476 22.53 41.14 -36.98
C TYR A 476 23.82 41.56 -36.26
N ASP A 477 24.84 42.02 -37.01
CA ASP A 477 26.05 42.73 -36.57
C ASP A 477 26.73 42.19 -35.29
N PHE A 478 26.83 40.91 -35.11
CA PHE A 478 27.55 40.29 -34.00
C PHE A 478 29.06 40.32 -34.23
N GLU A 479 29.86 40.46 -33.17
CA GLU A 479 31.29 40.24 -33.19
C GLU A 479 31.63 38.81 -33.59
N ALA A 480 32.87 38.51 -34.03
CA ALA A 480 33.25 37.22 -34.55
C ALA A 480 33.03 36.05 -33.56
N GLU A 481 33.31 36.31 -32.27
CA GLU A 481 33.06 35.31 -31.18
C GLU A 481 31.56 35.03 -30.99
N GLU A 482 30.70 36.07 -31.01
CA GLU A 482 29.24 35.91 -30.91
C GLU A 482 28.67 35.21 -32.14
N GLN A 483 29.27 35.31 -33.32
CA GLN A 483 28.88 34.58 -34.51
C GLN A 483 29.18 33.08 -34.42
N GLU A 484 30.30 32.71 -33.77
CA GLU A 484 30.66 31.31 -33.52
C GLU A 484 29.72 30.69 -32.50
N ASP A 485 29.34 31.39 -31.45
CA ASP A 485 28.36 30.94 -30.46
C ASP A 485 26.99 30.74 -31.10
N VAL A 486 26.51 31.62 -31.95
CA VAL A 486 25.23 31.49 -32.68
C VAL A 486 25.26 30.28 -33.61
N ALA A 487 26.35 30.03 -34.32
CA ALA A 487 26.48 28.87 -35.21
C ALA A 487 26.42 27.55 -34.41
N THR A 488 27.04 27.50 -33.24
CA THR A 488 26.99 26.37 -32.32
C THR A 488 25.59 26.16 -31.80
N MET A 489 24.87 27.20 -31.44
CA MET A 489 23.47 27.12 -31.01
C MET A 489 22.54 26.60 -32.12
N GLU A 490 22.76 27.04 -33.39
CA GLU A 490 22.02 26.52 -34.55
C GLU A 490 22.27 25.02 -34.75
N GLU A 491 23.53 24.59 -34.71
CA GLU A 491 23.89 23.17 -34.90
C GLU A 491 23.32 22.30 -33.79
N GLU A 492 23.51 22.68 -32.51
CA GLU A 492 23.07 21.85 -31.37
C GLU A 492 21.54 21.78 -31.25
N SER A 493 20.80 22.89 -31.48
CA SER A 493 19.34 22.91 -31.45
C SER A 493 18.73 22.16 -32.64
N ASN A 494 19.30 22.28 -33.84
CA ASN A 494 18.86 21.51 -34.98
C ASN A 494 19.15 20.01 -34.82
N ALA A 495 20.21 19.62 -34.13
CA ALA A 495 20.47 18.20 -33.82
C ALA A 495 19.35 17.58 -32.98
N ILE A 496 18.85 18.30 -31.96
CA ILE A 496 17.67 17.88 -31.17
C ILE A 496 16.43 17.80 -32.05
N ARG A 497 16.12 18.89 -32.79
CA ARG A 497 14.96 18.96 -33.68
C ARG A 497 14.94 17.81 -34.70
N GLN A 498 16.06 17.57 -35.39
CA GLN A 498 16.19 16.49 -36.38
C GLN A 498 16.04 15.11 -35.76
N SER A 499 16.49 14.90 -34.53
CA SER A 499 16.30 13.66 -33.79
C SER A 499 14.81 13.39 -33.52
N LEU A 500 14.07 14.41 -33.10
CA LEU A 500 12.61 14.32 -32.91
C LEU A 500 11.90 14.10 -34.24
N GLN A 501 12.23 14.90 -35.27
CA GLN A 501 11.63 14.80 -36.61
C GLN A 501 11.81 13.42 -37.25
N ARG A 502 12.95 12.77 -37.01
CA ARG A 502 13.23 11.44 -37.55
C ARG A 502 12.35 10.34 -36.95
N LEU A 503 11.99 10.45 -35.66
CA LEU A 503 11.32 9.38 -34.93
C LEU A 503 9.85 9.65 -34.68
N LEU A 504 9.48 10.84 -34.18
CA LEU A 504 8.12 11.10 -33.72
C LEU A 504 7.05 11.08 -34.85
N PRO A 505 7.24 11.73 -36.00
CA PRO A 505 6.21 11.72 -37.05
C PRO A 505 5.92 10.32 -37.56
N SER A 506 6.96 9.49 -37.77
CA SER A 506 6.81 8.10 -38.24
C SER A 506 6.11 7.23 -37.18
N TYR A 507 6.42 7.42 -35.92
CA TYR A 507 5.76 6.75 -34.81
C TYR A 507 4.27 7.11 -34.74
N PHE A 508 3.92 8.38 -34.72
CA PHE A 508 2.51 8.79 -34.65
C PHE A 508 1.71 8.36 -35.88
N GLN A 509 2.31 8.42 -37.08
CA GLN A 509 1.66 7.92 -38.27
C GLN A 509 1.44 6.40 -38.19
N ALA A 510 2.40 5.63 -37.70
CA ALA A 510 2.26 4.18 -37.52
C ALA A 510 1.18 3.85 -36.48
N MET A 511 1.15 4.58 -35.34
CA MET A 511 0.10 4.42 -34.33
C MET A 511 -1.29 4.70 -34.90
N ILE A 512 -1.50 5.83 -35.59
CA ILE A 512 -2.81 6.18 -36.19
C ILE A 512 -3.22 5.18 -37.27
N SER A 513 -2.26 4.57 -37.98
CA SER A 513 -2.54 3.60 -39.02
C SER A 513 -2.75 2.18 -38.51
N ALA A 514 -2.45 1.91 -37.24
CA ALA A 514 -2.68 0.61 -36.62
C ALA A 514 -4.18 0.27 -36.62
N LYS A 515 -4.52 -0.97 -36.94
CA LYS A 515 -5.91 -1.44 -37.03
C LYS A 515 -6.35 -2.16 -35.77
N THR A 516 -5.42 -2.77 -35.08
CA THR A 516 -5.67 -3.59 -33.89
C THR A 516 -4.81 -3.14 -32.72
N GLY A 517 -5.25 -3.48 -31.50
CA GLY A 517 -4.47 -3.21 -30.29
C GLY A 517 -3.08 -3.86 -30.32
N LEU A 518 -2.95 -5.08 -30.88
CA LEU A 518 -1.67 -5.76 -31.02
C LEU A 518 -0.70 -5.02 -31.96
N GLU A 519 -1.21 -4.51 -33.10
CA GLU A 519 -0.39 -3.70 -34.01
C GLU A 519 0.14 -2.44 -33.31
N ALA A 520 -0.75 -1.72 -32.59
CA ALA A 520 -0.39 -0.52 -31.86
C ALA A 520 0.62 -0.78 -30.73
N ALA A 521 0.41 -1.83 -29.94
CA ALA A 521 1.33 -2.25 -28.88
C ALA A 521 2.72 -2.57 -29.45
N THR A 522 2.77 -3.25 -30.60
CA THR A 522 4.02 -3.56 -31.31
C THR A 522 4.74 -2.30 -31.78
N VAL A 523 4.00 -1.33 -32.33
CA VAL A 523 4.56 -0.03 -32.75
C VAL A 523 5.11 0.73 -31.53
N PHE A 524 4.37 0.77 -30.44
CA PHE A 524 4.80 1.44 -29.21
C PHE A 524 6.05 0.79 -28.61
N TYR A 525 6.09 -0.52 -28.50
CA TYR A 525 7.26 -1.26 -28.02
C TYR A 525 8.52 -0.98 -28.87
N HIS A 526 8.40 -1.04 -30.20
CA HIS A 526 9.52 -0.71 -31.09
C HIS A 526 9.98 0.74 -30.93
N PHE A 527 9.05 1.67 -30.69
CA PHE A 527 9.40 3.06 -30.42
C PHE A 527 10.17 3.23 -29.11
N LEU A 528 9.78 2.54 -28.02
CA LEU A 528 10.55 2.51 -26.77
C LEU A 528 11.99 2.07 -26.96
N LEU A 529 12.22 1.06 -27.81
CA LEU A 529 13.57 0.60 -28.13
C LEU A 529 14.34 1.59 -29.00
N GLN A 530 13.72 2.13 -30.04
CA GLN A 530 14.37 3.06 -31.00
C GLN A 530 14.69 4.43 -30.37
N SER A 531 13.87 4.90 -29.44
CA SER A 531 14.10 6.14 -28.71
C SER A 531 15.19 6.04 -27.63
N GLY A 532 15.65 4.82 -27.32
CA GLY A 532 16.72 4.56 -26.37
C GLY A 532 16.28 4.35 -24.91
N VAL A 533 14.98 4.36 -24.61
CA VAL A 533 14.42 4.26 -23.25
C VAL A 533 14.97 3.06 -22.49
N ALA A 534 14.91 1.87 -23.09
CA ALA A 534 15.39 0.64 -22.44
C ALA A 534 16.89 0.71 -22.08
N THR A 535 17.70 1.31 -22.97
CA THR A 535 19.14 1.48 -22.75
C THR A 535 19.38 2.48 -21.62
N GLN A 536 18.66 3.61 -21.61
CA GLN A 536 18.77 4.63 -20.55
C GLN A 536 18.44 4.07 -19.18
N LEU A 537 17.33 3.36 -19.03
CA LEU A 537 16.93 2.73 -17.77
C LEU A 537 17.97 1.72 -17.27
N LYS A 538 18.52 0.91 -18.19
CA LYS A 538 19.62 -0.02 -17.87
C LYS A 538 20.86 0.72 -17.37
N MET A 539 21.24 1.84 -17.99
CA MET A 539 22.40 2.63 -17.61
C MET A 539 22.16 3.37 -16.28
N TRP A 540 20.97 3.90 -16.06
CA TRP A 540 20.60 4.48 -14.75
C TRP A 540 20.66 3.45 -13.63
N ARG A 541 20.17 2.24 -13.87
CA ARG A 541 20.28 1.12 -12.93
C ARG A 541 21.75 0.82 -12.60
N LEU A 542 22.63 0.74 -13.58
CA LEU A 542 24.06 0.50 -13.36
C LEU A 542 24.73 1.65 -12.59
N GLN A 543 24.43 2.90 -12.92
CA GLN A 543 24.91 4.08 -12.21
C GLN A 543 24.48 4.04 -10.72
N ALA A 544 23.24 3.71 -10.45
CA ALA A 544 22.72 3.60 -9.09
C ALA A 544 23.40 2.47 -8.30
N ILE A 545 23.68 1.33 -8.94
CA ILE A 545 24.44 0.22 -8.32
C ILE A 545 25.86 0.66 -7.95
N GLU A 546 26.59 1.34 -8.87
CA GLU A 546 27.93 1.85 -8.58
C GLU A 546 27.95 2.91 -7.47
N ALA A 547 26.89 3.72 -7.37
CA ALA A 547 26.70 4.68 -6.29
C ALA A 547 26.25 4.04 -4.97
N GLY A 548 26.00 2.73 -4.92
CA GLY A 548 25.47 2.03 -3.75
C GLY A 548 23.98 2.25 -3.47
N GLN A 549 23.25 2.88 -4.40
CA GLN A 549 21.83 3.20 -4.30
C GLN A 549 20.97 2.05 -4.84
N LEU A 550 20.96 0.92 -4.13
CA LEU A 550 20.31 -0.30 -4.59
C LEU A 550 18.78 -0.19 -4.74
N GLU A 551 18.13 0.63 -3.91
CA GLU A 551 16.69 0.89 -4.02
C GLU A 551 16.37 1.63 -5.33
N THR A 552 17.09 2.70 -5.63
CA THR A 552 16.95 3.46 -6.89
C THR A 552 17.18 2.56 -8.11
N ALA A 553 18.21 1.71 -8.05
CA ALA A 553 18.49 0.74 -9.11
C ALA A 553 17.32 -0.22 -9.34
N ARG A 554 16.70 -0.71 -8.27
CA ARG A 554 15.55 -1.60 -8.31
C ARG A 554 14.29 -0.88 -8.83
N ASN A 555 14.10 0.40 -8.48
CA ASN A 555 12.98 1.19 -8.96
C ASN A 555 12.99 1.32 -10.50
N HIS A 556 14.16 1.56 -11.11
CA HIS A 556 14.28 1.60 -12.58
C HIS A 556 13.90 0.25 -13.24
N GLU A 557 14.30 -0.86 -12.64
CA GLU A 557 13.97 -2.21 -13.11
C GLU A 557 12.47 -2.49 -12.97
N GLN A 558 11.90 -2.26 -11.79
CA GLN A 558 10.47 -2.46 -11.53
C GLN A 558 9.59 -1.62 -12.45
N THR A 559 9.97 -0.35 -12.72
CA THR A 559 9.17 0.51 -13.60
C THR A 559 9.16 -0.01 -15.05
N TRP A 560 10.30 -0.51 -15.54
CA TRP A 560 10.35 -1.13 -16.86
C TRP A 560 9.50 -2.40 -16.92
N ASP A 561 9.63 -3.29 -15.93
CA ASP A 561 8.89 -4.55 -15.87
C ASP A 561 7.38 -4.29 -15.75
N ALA A 562 6.99 -3.29 -14.96
CA ALA A 562 5.60 -2.87 -14.82
C ALA A 562 5.00 -2.32 -16.12
N LEU A 563 5.77 -1.52 -16.88
CA LEU A 563 5.34 -1.05 -18.20
C LEU A 563 5.19 -2.21 -19.19
N MET A 564 6.11 -3.18 -19.17
CA MET A 564 6.01 -4.36 -20.05
C MET A 564 4.80 -5.23 -19.69
N SER A 565 4.55 -5.46 -18.40
CA SER A 565 3.36 -6.16 -17.92
C SER A 565 2.06 -5.44 -18.32
N LEU A 566 2.01 -4.11 -18.18
CA LEU A 566 0.86 -3.30 -18.61
C LEU A 566 0.62 -3.43 -20.12
N LEU A 567 1.69 -3.48 -20.93
CA LEU A 567 1.61 -3.65 -22.38
C LEU A 567 1.11 -5.06 -22.75
N ASP A 568 1.59 -6.10 -22.07
CA ASP A 568 1.14 -7.48 -22.27
C ASP A 568 -0.34 -7.64 -21.88
N GLU A 569 -0.77 -7.04 -20.77
CA GLU A 569 -2.18 -7.02 -20.36
C GLU A 569 -3.05 -6.25 -21.35
N TYR A 570 -2.56 -5.12 -21.87
CA TYR A 570 -3.23 -4.41 -22.94
C TYR A 570 -3.44 -5.28 -24.19
N VAL A 571 -2.42 -6.00 -24.62
CA VAL A 571 -2.54 -6.94 -25.76
C VAL A 571 -3.53 -8.06 -25.45
N THR A 572 -3.54 -8.55 -24.22
CA THR A 572 -4.46 -9.60 -23.76
C THR A 572 -5.93 -9.12 -23.85
N VAL A 573 -6.23 -7.90 -23.42
CA VAL A 573 -7.61 -7.37 -23.36
C VAL A 573 -8.06 -6.74 -24.68
N TYR A 574 -7.15 -6.02 -25.37
CA TYR A 574 -7.48 -5.21 -26.54
C TYR A 574 -6.80 -5.68 -27.84
N GLY A 575 -5.96 -6.69 -27.78
CA GLY A 575 -5.12 -7.11 -28.91
C GLY A 575 -5.89 -7.34 -30.22
N GLU A 576 -7.05 -7.96 -30.16
CA GLU A 576 -7.93 -8.22 -31.32
C GLU A 576 -8.96 -7.10 -31.56
N SER A 577 -9.10 -6.15 -30.64
CA SER A 577 -10.06 -5.04 -30.76
C SER A 577 -9.60 -4.02 -31.79
N SER A 578 -10.56 -3.29 -32.40
CA SER A 578 -10.23 -2.13 -33.23
C SER A 578 -9.48 -1.09 -32.41
N PHE A 579 -8.35 -0.63 -32.96
CA PHE A 579 -7.52 0.34 -32.26
C PHE A 579 -8.11 1.76 -32.29
N ASP A 580 -8.10 2.42 -31.15
CA ASP A 580 -8.32 3.85 -30.99
C ASP A 580 -7.18 4.46 -30.16
N PHE A 581 -6.52 5.48 -30.74
CA PHE A 581 -5.32 6.07 -30.12
C PHE A 581 -5.65 6.82 -28.83
N THR A 582 -6.81 7.49 -28.77
CA THR A 582 -7.22 8.20 -27.54
C THR A 582 -7.47 7.24 -26.40
N THR A 583 -8.18 6.16 -26.65
CA THR A 583 -8.41 5.08 -25.66
C THR A 583 -7.09 4.47 -25.19
N PHE A 584 -6.15 4.23 -26.11
CA PHE A 584 -4.81 3.74 -25.75
C PHE A 584 -4.08 4.68 -24.79
N GLN A 585 -4.05 5.99 -25.11
CA GLN A 585 -3.42 7.01 -24.25
C GLN A 585 -4.02 7.01 -22.83
N GLU A 586 -5.34 7.04 -22.74
CA GLU A 586 -6.05 7.09 -21.46
C GLU A 586 -5.83 5.82 -20.62
N ILE A 587 -5.79 4.63 -21.25
CA ILE A 587 -5.49 3.36 -20.57
C ILE A 587 -4.08 3.37 -20.01
N PHE A 588 -3.09 3.80 -20.79
CA PHE A 588 -1.70 3.79 -20.34
C PHE A 588 -1.45 4.83 -19.24
N VAL A 589 -2.00 6.03 -19.34
CA VAL A 589 -1.86 7.06 -18.30
C VAL A 589 -2.50 6.56 -16.99
N SER A 590 -3.76 6.12 -17.04
CA SER A 590 -4.44 5.63 -15.84
C SER A 590 -3.82 4.34 -15.27
N GLY A 591 -3.30 3.47 -16.13
CA GLY A 591 -2.61 2.26 -15.72
C GLY A 591 -1.29 2.55 -14.99
N LEU A 592 -0.52 3.51 -15.50
CA LEU A 592 0.75 3.93 -14.88
C LEU A 592 0.57 4.65 -13.54
N GLU A 593 -0.49 5.47 -13.40
CA GLU A 593 -0.85 6.13 -12.13
C GLU A 593 -1.17 5.11 -11.02
N GLY A 594 -1.71 3.94 -11.38
CA GLY A 594 -2.07 2.89 -10.44
C GLY A 594 -0.92 1.97 -10.04
N LEU A 595 0.28 2.10 -10.63
CA LEU A 595 1.43 1.23 -10.33
C LEU A 595 2.20 1.68 -9.09
N HIS A 596 2.65 0.71 -8.29
CA HIS A 596 3.41 0.94 -7.07
C HIS A 596 4.67 0.07 -7.00
N TYR A 597 5.70 0.60 -6.34
CA TYR A 597 6.93 -0.14 -6.08
C TYR A 597 6.74 -1.15 -4.96
N SER A 598 7.19 -2.38 -5.20
CA SER A 598 7.31 -3.35 -4.13
C SER A 598 8.57 -3.06 -3.31
N LYS A 599 8.40 -2.49 -2.11
CA LYS A 599 9.50 -2.22 -1.18
C LYS A 599 9.78 -3.44 -0.29
N VAL A 600 11.05 -3.70 -0.09
CA VAL A 600 11.54 -4.69 0.88
C VAL A 600 12.58 -3.99 1.75
N PRO A 601 12.55 -4.12 3.09
CA PRO A 601 13.56 -3.52 3.94
C PRO A 601 14.97 -3.90 3.48
N THR A 602 15.82 -2.89 3.27
CA THR A 602 17.19 -3.07 2.77
C THR A 602 18.19 -3.46 3.86
N ALA A 603 17.86 -3.21 5.11
CA ALA A 603 18.67 -3.56 6.27
C ALA A 603 17.79 -4.08 7.41
N ILE A 604 18.40 -4.88 8.29
CA ILE A 604 17.69 -5.48 9.44
C ILE A 604 17.56 -4.47 10.60
N ASP A 605 18.49 -3.51 10.71
CA ASP A 605 18.54 -2.53 11.80
C ASP A 605 18.18 -1.14 11.31
N GLN A 606 16.88 -0.90 11.16
CA GLN A 606 16.28 0.37 10.69
C GLN A 606 15.11 0.76 11.57
N VAL A 607 14.88 2.05 11.74
CA VAL A 607 13.64 2.59 12.34
C VAL A 607 12.49 2.29 11.39
N GLN A 608 11.42 1.72 11.93
CA GLN A 608 10.21 1.43 11.17
C GLN A 608 9.25 2.62 11.24
N VAL A 609 8.87 3.17 10.09
CA VAL A 609 7.83 4.20 9.99
C VAL A 609 6.63 3.63 9.27
N ARG A 610 5.46 3.66 9.92
CA ARG A 610 4.24 3.05 9.36
C ARG A 610 2.97 3.76 9.79
N ALA A 611 1.88 3.44 9.12
CA ALA A 611 0.56 3.92 9.49
C ALA A 611 0.11 3.32 10.83
N MET A 612 -0.66 4.10 11.62
CA MET A 612 -1.11 3.73 12.95
C MET A 612 -1.97 2.47 12.99
N ASP A 613 -2.76 2.22 11.96
CA ASP A 613 -3.64 1.05 11.83
C ASP A 613 -2.90 -0.25 11.46
N LEU A 614 -1.66 -0.16 11.01
CA LEU A 614 -0.80 -1.31 10.73
C LEU A 614 0.05 -1.74 11.93
N THR A 615 -0.03 -1.02 13.07
CA THR A 615 0.73 -1.36 14.25
C THR A 615 0.06 -2.46 15.08
N ARG A 616 0.82 -3.02 16.01
CA ARG A 616 0.36 -4.06 16.95
C ARG A 616 0.89 -3.82 18.34
N PRO A 617 0.26 -4.41 19.38
CA PRO A 617 0.76 -4.30 20.73
C PRO A 617 2.21 -4.76 20.86
N GLY A 618 3.02 -3.99 21.58
CA GLY A 618 4.41 -4.29 21.85
C GLY A 618 5.30 -4.49 20.62
N ALA A 619 4.96 -3.84 19.49
CA ALA A 619 5.72 -3.96 18.25
C ALA A 619 7.18 -3.51 18.43
N ALA A 620 7.41 -2.44 19.20
CA ALA A 620 8.73 -1.89 19.46
C ALA A 620 8.97 -1.69 20.97
N LYS A 621 10.21 -1.43 21.35
CA LYS A 621 10.52 -0.97 22.71
C LYS A 621 10.11 0.49 22.90
N VAL A 622 10.41 1.31 21.87
CA VAL A 622 10.11 2.74 21.87
C VAL A 622 9.25 3.07 20.67
N THR A 623 8.16 3.81 20.90
CA THR A 623 7.26 4.28 19.84
C THR A 623 7.12 5.78 19.90
N PHE A 624 7.22 6.44 18.74
CA PHE A 624 6.85 7.82 18.51
C PHE A 624 5.56 7.87 17.70
N ALA A 625 4.46 8.31 18.31
CA ALA A 625 3.20 8.57 17.60
C ALA A 625 3.14 10.06 17.27
N ILE A 626 3.41 10.40 16.01
CA ILE A 626 3.52 11.76 15.51
C ILE A 626 2.22 12.24 14.86
N GLY A 627 2.04 13.57 14.78
CA GLY A 627 0.86 14.14 14.13
C GLY A 627 -0.43 13.96 14.92
N MET A 628 -0.37 13.94 16.24
CA MET A 628 -1.54 13.81 17.11
C MET A 628 -2.40 15.08 17.13
N THR A 629 -2.95 15.46 15.96
CA THR A 629 -3.80 16.65 15.76
C THR A 629 -5.25 16.28 15.52
N GLU A 630 -6.19 17.21 15.77
CA GLU A 630 -7.63 16.99 15.55
C GLU A 630 -8.01 16.79 14.07
N GLU A 631 -7.11 17.13 13.15
CA GLU A 631 -7.33 16.95 11.72
C GLU A 631 -6.86 15.57 11.22
N ILE A 632 -5.86 15.00 11.86
CA ILE A 632 -5.20 13.76 11.46
C ILE A 632 -5.72 12.56 12.28
N PHE A 633 -5.87 12.73 13.60
CA PHE A 633 -6.24 11.63 14.49
C PHE A 633 -7.21 12.03 15.61
N PRO A 634 -8.44 11.48 15.69
CA PRO A 634 -9.00 10.42 14.84
C PRO A 634 -9.17 10.85 13.39
N GLN A 635 -9.07 9.88 12.45
CA GLN A 635 -9.20 10.17 11.04
C GLN A 635 -10.63 10.62 10.68
N LYS A 636 -10.73 11.69 9.90
CA LYS A 636 -12.01 12.13 9.34
C LYS A 636 -12.31 11.25 8.12
N ILE A 637 -13.28 10.36 8.27
CA ILE A 637 -13.63 9.40 7.23
C ILE A 637 -14.84 9.94 6.45
N GLU A 638 -14.68 10.08 5.15
CA GLU A 638 -15.74 10.43 4.21
C GLU A 638 -16.07 9.23 3.32
N ASN A 639 -17.35 9.10 2.96
CA ASN A 639 -17.73 8.08 1.99
C ASN A 639 -17.39 8.54 0.57
N LYS A 640 -16.35 7.95 0.00
CA LYS A 640 -15.90 8.18 -1.38
C LYS A 640 -16.21 6.99 -2.30
N THR A 641 -17.13 6.10 -1.89
CA THR A 641 -17.47 4.90 -2.65
C THR A 641 -18.74 5.09 -3.47
N LEU A 642 -18.98 4.21 -4.45
CA LEU A 642 -20.17 4.25 -5.29
C LEU A 642 -21.47 4.05 -4.51
N LEU A 643 -21.44 3.35 -3.38
CA LEU A 643 -22.61 3.13 -2.54
C LEU A 643 -22.61 4.10 -1.35
N SER A 644 -23.71 4.81 -1.14
CA SER A 644 -23.91 5.60 0.08
C SER A 644 -24.04 4.70 1.32
N ASP A 645 -23.87 5.28 2.51
CA ASP A 645 -24.02 4.55 3.76
C ASP A 645 -25.44 4.00 3.95
N GLU A 646 -26.47 4.73 3.50
CA GLU A 646 -27.88 4.27 3.52
C GLU A 646 -28.07 3.06 2.60
N GLU A 647 -27.49 3.09 1.41
CA GLU A 647 -27.54 1.98 0.44
C GLU A 647 -26.83 0.74 0.99
N ARG A 648 -25.65 0.91 1.59
CA ARG A 648 -24.89 -0.18 2.24
C ARG A 648 -25.66 -0.83 3.37
N GLN A 649 -26.26 -0.02 4.25
CA GLN A 649 -27.08 -0.53 5.34
C GLN A 649 -28.28 -1.32 4.82
N THR A 650 -28.94 -0.78 3.82
CA THR A 650 -30.10 -1.40 3.17
C THR A 650 -29.74 -2.75 2.55
N ILE A 651 -28.58 -2.88 1.93
CA ILE A 651 -28.08 -4.15 1.38
C ILE A 651 -27.77 -5.12 2.53
N ASN A 652 -27.00 -4.68 3.54
CA ASN A 652 -26.62 -5.54 4.66
C ASN A 652 -27.82 -6.10 5.42
N ASP A 653 -28.92 -5.36 5.54
CA ASP A 653 -30.17 -5.82 6.17
C ASP A 653 -30.84 -6.99 5.42
N THR A 654 -30.44 -7.27 4.20
CA THR A 654 -30.98 -8.34 3.34
C THR A 654 -30.06 -9.52 3.15
N LEU A 655 -28.78 -9.36 3.48
CA LEU A 655 -27.78 -10.41 3.34
C LEU A 655 -27.97 -11.51 4.40
N THR A 656 -27.49 -12.69 4.08
CA THR A 656 -27.47 -13.83 5.00
C THR A 656 -26.30 -13.71 5.99
N GLU A 657 -26.32 -14.51 7.07
CA GLU A 657 -25.28 -14.48 8.12
C GLU A 657 -23.84 -14.66 7.62
N ASN A 658 -23.65 -15.24 6.44
CA ASN A 658 -22.33 -15.50 5.85
C ASN A 658 -21.95 -14.47 4.75
N GLN A 659 -22.73 -13.40 4.61
CA GLN A 659 -22.54 -12.37 3.61
C GLN A 659 -22.54 -11.00 4.28
N TYR A 660 -21.63 -10.12 3.88
CA TYR A 660 -21.66 -8.74 4.35
C TYR A 660 -20.90 -7.80 3.41
N LEU A 661 -21.36 -6.55 3.29
CA LEU A 661 -20.56 -5.46 2.76
C LEU A 661 -19.75 -4.83 3.91
N ARG A 662 -18.56 -4.36 3.60
CA ARG A 662 -17.72 -3.64 4.57
C ARG A 662 -18.48 -2.47 5.21
N GLY A 663 -18.09 -2.14 6.45
CA GLY A 663 -18.83 -1.21 7.29
C GLY A 663 -19.03 0.17 6.67
N THR A 664 -20.15 0.80 7.06
CA THR A 664 -20.48 2.20 6.80
C THR A 664 -19.40 3.15 7.34
N THR A 665 -19.40 4.40 6.88
CA THR A 665 -18.53 5.47 7.42
C THR A 665 -18.63 5.58 8.93
N GLY A 666 -19.85 5.50 9.48
CA GLY A 666 -20.06 5.53 10.92
C GLY A 666 -19.35 4.39 11.67
N ARG A 667 -19.28 3.20 11.06
CA ARG A 667 -18.57 2.06 11.62
C ARG A 667 -17.05 2.24 11.59
N LYS A 668 -16.50 2.75 10.49
CA LYS A 668 -15.08 3.07 10.38
C LYS A 668 -14.66 4.12 11.41
N ILE A 669 -15.49 5.14 11.64
CA ILE A 669 -15.27 6.14 12.70
C ILE A 669 -15.30 5.48 14.09
N ALA A 670 -16.20 4.53 14.32
CA ALA A 670 -16.28 3.80 15.58
C ALA A 670 -15.07 2.88 15.84
N GLN A 671 -14.25 2.57 14.83
CA GLN A 671 -12.99 1.82 14.96
C GLN A 671 -11.79 2.69 15.36
N GLU A 672 -11.84 4.02 15.19
CA GLU A 672 -10.72 4.91 15.52
C GLU A 672 -10.25 4.81 16.99
N PRO A 673 -11.13 4.62 18.01
CA PRO A 673 -10.69 4.32 19.37
C PRO A 673 -9.86 3.04 19.51
N PHE A 674 -10.13 2.02 18.66
CA PHE A 674 -9.34 0.81 18.64
C PHE A 674 -7.97 1.01 17.96
N VAL A 675 -7.90 1.83 16.91
CA VAL A 675 -6.62 2.26 16.34
C VAL A 675 -5.79 2.99 17.39
N ALA A 676 -6.41 3.89 18.15
CA ALA A 676 -5.74 4.56 19.28
C ALA A 676 -5.25 3.55 20.34
N TYR A 677 -6.05 2.53 20.64
CA TYR A 677 -5.65 1.45 21.54
C TYR A 677 -4.39 0.72 21.06
N LEU A 678 -4.30 0.40 19.76
CA LEU A 678 -3.12 -0.23 19.19
C LEU A 678 -1.88 0.69 19.29
N VAL A 679 -2.04 1.98 19.01
CA VAL A 679 -0.95 2.97 19.13
C VAL A 679 -0.47 3.07 20.57
N PHE A 680 -1.38 3.22 21.55
CA PHE A 680 -1.03 3.37 22.96
C PHE A 680 -0.42 2.11 23.58
N SER A 681 -0.67 0.96 22.99
CA SER A 681 -0.09 -0.31 23.40
C SER A 681 1.07 -0.79 22.51
N SER A 682 1.50 0.00 21.56
CA SER A 682 2.53 -0.40 20.58
C SER A 682 3.96 -0.42 21.14
N ALA A 683 4.22 0.35 22.21
CA ALA A 683 5.51 0.40 22.89
C ALA A 683 5.55 -0.54 24.11
N ARG A 684 6.74 -1.11 24.36
CA ARG A 684 6.98 -1.93 25.57
C ARG A 684 7.54 -1.12 26.73
N GLU A 685 8.37 -0.12 26.42
CA GLU A 685 9.16 0.63 27.39
C GLU A 685 8.84 2.12 27.38
N ARG A 686 8.75 2.78 26.20
CA ARG A 686 8.50 4.22 26.06
C ARG A 686 7.58 4.56 24.91
N LEU A 687 6.64 5.47 25.17
CA LEU A 687 5.71 6.02 24.19
C LEU A 687 5.77 7.55 24.20
N TYR A 688 6.05 8.12 23.03
CA TYR A 688 6.03 9.55 22.78
C TYR A 688 4.78 9.88 21.96
N LEU A 689 3.91 10.74 22.46
CA LEU A 689 2.78 11.28 21.73
C LEU A 689 3.11 12.73 21.37
N THR A 690 3.16 13.03 20.08
CA THR A 690 3.63 14.35 19.61
C THR A 690 2.64 15.00 18.66
N TYR A 691 2.61 16.33 18.65
CA TYR A 691 1.84 17.08 17.67
C TYR A 691 2.50 18.42 17.33
N PRO A 692 2.41 18.86 16.04
CA PRO A 692 2.82 20.21 15.65
C PRO A 692 1.72 21.22 15.96
N SER A 693 2.06 22.39 16.49
CA SER A 693 1.07 23.44 16.81
C SER A 693 0.73 24.34 15.61
N VAL A 694 1.54 24.32 14.56
CA VAL A 694 1.34 25.11 13.33
C VAL A 694 1.63 24.25 12.11
N LYS A 695 0.83 24.40 11.08
CA LYS A 695 1.11 23.88 9.73
C LYS A 695 2.00 24.83 8.93
N ASP A 696 2.51 24.39 7.77
CA ASP A 696 3.37 25.12 6.82
C ASP A 696 2.83 26.51 6.43
N THR A 697 1.53 26.73 6.52
CA THR A 697 0.83 27.98 6.18
C THR A 697 0.64 28.93 7.37
N ALA A 698 1.35 28.74 8.47
CA ALA A 698 1.15 29.48 9.74
C ALA A 698 -0.26 29.31 10.34
N GLN A 699 -1.00 28.30 9.94
CA GLN A 699 -2.31 27.96 10.52
C GLN A 699 -2.12 27.21 11.83
N GLU A 700 -2.69 27.74 12.91
CA GLU A 700 -2.68 27.08 14.21
C GLU A 700 -3.48 25.74 14.17
N VAL A 701 -2.89 24.69 14.69
CA VAL A 701 -3.46 23.34 14.73
C VAL A 701 -3.71 22.93 16.17
N LYS A 702 -4.85 22.31 16.43
CA LYS A 702 -5.20 21.83 17.78
C LYS A 702 -4.78 20.39 17.96
N PRO A 703 -4.35 20.02 19.18
CA PRO A 703 -4.07 18.62 19.48
C PRO A 703 -5.31 17.73 19.37
N SER A 704 -5.08 16.47 19.04
CA SER A 704 -6.09 15.41 19.02
C SER A 704 -6.94 15.39 20.28
N PRO A 705 -8.24 15.09 20.20
CA PRO A 705 -9.07 14.83 21.38
C PRO A 705 -8.47 13.74 22.27
N TYR A 706 -7.86 12.72 21.70
CA TYR A 706 -7.21 11.63 22.43
C TYR A 706 -6.00 12.14 23.24
N PHE A 707 -5.16 12.97 22.62
CA PHE A 707 -4.04 13.60 23.31
C PHE A 707 -4.51 14.48 24.47
N LYS A 708 -5.54 15.33 24.25
CA LYS A 708 -6.10 16.21 25.27
C LYS A 708 -6.68 15.43 26.44
N ASN A 709 -7.41 14.36 26.19
CA ASN A 709 -8.00 13.52 27.22
C ASN A 709 -6.92 12.87 28.08
N ILE A 710 -5.89 12.27 27.46
CA ILE A 710 -4.76 11.69 28.17
C ILE A 710 -4.06 12.74 29.02
N GLN A 711 -3.73 13.91 28.49
CA GLN A 711 -3.08 14.99 29.19
C GLN A 711 -3.89 15.41 30.44
N LYS A 712 -5.19 15.65 30.25
CA LYS A 712 -6.07 16.17 31.27
C LYS A 712 -6.37 15.15 32.38
N ASP A 713 -6.78 13.94 31.96
CA ASP A 713 -7.31 12.93 32.87
C ASP A 713 -6.19 12.27 33.68
N LEU A 714 -4.98 12.16 33.08
CA LEU A 714 -3.79 11.62 33.73
C LEU A 714 -2.90 12.73 34.35
N ASN A 715 -3.29 14.00 34.18
CA ASN A 715 -2.53 15.17 34.68
C ASN A 715 -1.04 15.17 34.27
N LEU A 716 -0.75 14.84 33.03
CA LEU A 716 0.62 14.73 32.51
C LEU A 716 1.16 16.09 32.00
N PRO A 717 2.45 16.39 32.19
CA PRO A 717 3.09 17.57 31.62
C PRO A 717 3.22 17.44 30.11
N VAL A 718 3.12 18.57 29.40
CA VAL A 718 3.46 18.65 27.95
C VAL A 718 4.78 19.38 27.80
N PHE A 719 5.72 18.76 27.12
CA PHE A 719 7.05 19.34 26.85
C PHE A 719 7.01 20.12 25.55
N GLU A 720 7.35 21.40 25.61
CA GLU A 720 7.48 22.25 24.42
C GLU A 720 8.79 21.94 23.69
N LYS A 721 8.69 21.72 22.41
CA LYS A 721 9.82 21.45 21.51
C LYS A 721 9.86 22.50 20.40
N ASN A 722 10.91 23.32 20.39
CA ASN A 722 11.14 24.40 19.45
C ASN A 722 12.63 24.48 19.05
N GLU A 723 12.97 25.34 18.11
CA GLU A 723 14.33 25.49 17.57
C GLU A 723 15.39 25.71 18.69
N THR A 724 15.05 26.44 19.75
CA THR A 724 15.94 26.68 20.89
C THR A 724 16.23 25.40 21.69
N THR A 725 15.23 24.55 21.85
CA THR A 725 15.40 23.28 22.59
C THR A 725 16.17 22.23 21.82
N ILE A 726 16.26 22.33 20.47
CA ILE A 726 17.13 21.46 19.65
C ILE A 726 18.60 21.70 20.02
N PHE A 727 19.02 22.97 20.11
CA PHE A 727 20.40 23.31 20.47
C PHE A 727 20.77 22.86 21.87
N ASP A 728 19.83 22.89 22.81
CA ASP A 728 20.03 22.40 24.17
C ASP A 728 20.18 20.86 24.18
N ASP A 729 19.38 20.16 23.40
CA ASP A 729 19.41 18.70 23.28
C ASP A 729 20.71 18.22 22.56
N GLU A 730 21.17 18.92 21.49
CA GLU A 730 22.39 18.60 20.76
C GLU A 730 23.66 18.89 21.59
N THR A 731 23.67 19.96 22.37
CA THR A 731 24.83 20.26 23.25
C THR A 731 25.00 19.26 24.38
N THR A 732 23.92 18.63 24.82
CA THR A 732 23.95 17.57 25.84
C THR A 732 24.46 16.24 25.23
N SER A 733 24.21 15.96 23.95
CA SER A 733 24.63 14.73 23.29
C SER A 733 26.08 14.76 22.75
N LEU A 734 26.69 15.94 22.64
CA LEU A 734 28.07 16.15 22.19
C LEU A 734 29.09 16.26 23.34
N ALA A 735 28.61 16.40 24.60
CA ALA A 735 29.43 16.42 25.80
C ALA A 735 29.57 15.04 26.40
#